data_6846c98499fc3a59f68ec6c5e8c0154b
#
_entry.id   6846c98499fc3a59f68ec6c5e8c0154b
#
_cell.length_a   1.000
_cell.length_b   1.000
_cell.length_c   1.000
_cell.angle_alpha   90.00
_cell.angle_beta   90.00
_cell.angle_gamma   90.00
#
_symmetry.space_group_name_H-M   'P 1'
#
loop_
_entity.id
_entity.type
_entity.pdbx_description
1 polymer ?
#
loop_
_entity_poly.entity_id
_entity_poly.type
_entity_poly.pdbx_seq_one_letter_code
_entity_poly.pdbx_strand_id
1 'polypeptide(L)'
;HVNQRGNEVESYVGEGPYQETDYPIIKNTVPSWGVRERSDATYFPMPWFISTRGYGVLAGNAETSRFRLGTESKGEWSFEADARRMTLRFFAGPRPAGVLRRMTRAIGRQPKPRAPWIFGPWFQTGHQNTSPNELDYVETLRDADAPVSAVETHMRYMPCGSDLGQEAAEKARVAGLHAGGLAAITYTREAICASYSGPYDQAFSQGAFIRHQDGTPYTFNSFVGSGVTQLGMLDFTNPAAQPIYAGILDRAYTAGYDGWMEDYGEYAPPDSVSFDGIPGKRLHNLHPVFYHRGGLRYSNSKKRPIVSFVRSGFTGSARYSQIVWGGDPTTGWGFDGLQSQVTEALTMGLSGVSNWGSDIGGFFSFSPQKLDAELLARWIEFGAFSGVMRSKAEGIGASMDSRPQIWEPETLPVWRRYAKLRTQLYPYLAAANATYRRTGMPVMRHLALTNPTDRRATGIDDQYMFGPSLLVSPVLAPGTGARAVYLPKGKWVDFWQAVSYDEADGSFNLGRAKLLGGGHEVKASAPLEEIPVMAKAGTLLPLLPADTDTLAPYAKSTYTGLDDNRGKLHLIALPRGFTATGYLENGRIVSAEALGNWVLQIRGEGKVKLDLDASLKTLKKPFKPKTVWAGNKRLKQGKGWSYDRKTGVLHVNTKLKA
;
A
#
# COMPACT_ATOMS: atom_id res chain seq x y z
N HIS A 1 -6.76 6.15 -16.71
CA HIS A 1 -5.56 7.00 -16.88
C HIS A 1 -5.37 7.92 -15.69
N VAL A 2 -4.13 8.14 -15.25
CA VAL A 2 -3.80 9.13 -14.21
C VAL A 2 -3.93 10.56 -14.75
N ASN A 3 -3.60 10.76 -16.01
CA ASN A 3 -3.81 12.04 -16.71
C ASN A 3 -5.25 12.11 -17.22
N GLN A 4 -6.09 12.89 -16.54
CA GLN A 4 -7.52 13.03 -16.82
C GLN A 4 -7.88 14.13 -17.85
N ARG A 5 -6.90 14.65 -18.58
CA ARG A 5 -7.16 15.65 -19.62
C ARG A 5 -8.00 15.06 -20.77
N GLY A 6 -9.10 15.69 -21.07
CA GLY A 6 -10.09 15.24 -22.05
C GLY A 6 -11.14 14.29 -21.48
N ASN A 7 -11.15 14.07 -20.15
CA ASN A 7 -12.11 13.19 -19.47
C ASN A 7 -13.04 13.95 -18.53
N GLU A 8 -14.22 13.37 -18.32
CA GLU A 8 -15.09 13.65 -17.20
C GLU A 8 -14.81 12.64 -16.10
N VAL A 9 -14.71 13.09 -14.85
CA VAL A 9 -14.45 12.26 -13.67
C VAL A 9 -15.54 12.49 -12.64
N GLU A 10 -16.23 11.42 -12.23
CA GLU A 10 -17.27 11.45 -11.21
C GLU A 10 -16.70 11.21 -9.82
N SER A 11 -17.26 11.87 -8.83
CA SER A 11 -16.96 11.66 -7.41
C SER A 11 -18.22 11.09 -6.73
N TYR A 12 -18.27 9.77 -6.70
CA TYR A 12 -19.30 8.96 -6.06
C TYR A 12 -18.64 7.70 -5.51
N VAL A 13 -18.79 7.41 -4.21
CA VAL A 13 -18.23 6.22 -3.57
C VAL A 13 -19.02 4.99 -4.02
N GLY A 14 -18.37 4.02 -4.61
CA GLY A 14 -19.05 2.81 -5.10
C GLY A 14 -18.07 1.71 -5.46
N GLU A 15 -18.61 0.57 -5.84
CA GLU A 15 -17.81 -0.56 -6.34
C GLU A 15 -16.88 -0.13 -7.47
N GLY A 16 -15.65 -0.60 -7.41
CA GLY A 16 -14.62 -0.29 -8.41
C GLY A 16 -13.36 -1.13 -8.23
N PRO A 17 -12.50 -1.19 -9.24
CA PRO A 17 -12.69 -0.63 -10.58
C PRO A 17 -13.89 -1.25 -11.30
N TYR A 18 -14.51 -0.51 -12.22
CA TYR A 18 -15.60 -1.03 -13.03
C TYR A 18 -15.15 -2.25 -13.84
N GLN A 19 -15.95 -3.31 -13.76
CA GLN A 19 -15.63 -4.62 -14.30
C GLN A 19 -16.69 -4.98 -15.35
N GLU A 20 -16.40 -4.70 -16.61
CA GLU A 20 -17.35 -4.87 -17.71
C GLU A 20 -17.87 -6.31 -17.81
N THR A 21 -16.97 -7.30 -17.60
CA THR A 21 -17.31 -8.72 -17.69
C THR A 21 -18.06 -9.23 -16.46
N ASP A 22 -17.67 -8.80 -15.26
CA ASP A 22 -18.20 -9.33 -14.00
C ASP A 22 -19.35 -8.49 -13.44
N TYR A 23 -19.55 -7.29 -13.98
CA TYR A 23 -20.59 -6.37 -13.58
C TYR A 23 -22.01 -6.98 -13.56
N PRO A 24 -22.45 -7.78 -14.55
CA PRO A 24 -23.78 -8.41 -14.51
C PRO A 24 -24.02 -9.28 -13.27
N ILE A 25 -22.94 -9.85 -12.68
CA ILE A 25 -23.01 -10.65 -11.47
C ILE A 25 -22.99 -9.73 -10.24
N ILE A 26 -22.05 -8.78 -10.20
CA ILE A 26 -21.86 -7.86 -9.07
C ILE A 26 -23.12 -7.06 -8.78
N LYS A 27 -23.77 -6.48 -9.81
CA LYS A 27 -24.97 -5.66 -9.64
C LYS A 27 -26.16 -6.40 -9.00
N ASN A 28 -26.16 -7.75 -9.01
CA ASN A 28 -27.19 -8.56 -8.37
C ASN A 28 -26.84 -8.95 -6.93
N THR A 29 -25.61 -8.69 -6.50
CA THR A 29 -25.12 -9.08 -5.16
C THR A 29 -25.02 -7.89 -4.20
N VAL A 30 -25.01 -6.67 -4.73
CA VAL A 30 -24.88 -5.42 -3.99
C VAL A 30 -26.07 -4.50 -4.21
N PRO A 31 -26.33 -3.53 -3.33
CA PRO A 31 -27.38 -2.52 -3.56
C PRO A 31 -27.14 -1.75 -4.86
N SER A 32 -28.21 -1.49 -5.62
CA SER A 32 -28.11 -0.83 -6.94
C SER A 32 -27.45 0.55 -6.90
N TRP A 33 -27.54 1.25 -5.78
CA TRP A 33 -26.86 2.54 -5.57
C TRP A 33 -25.36 2.40 -5.22
N GLY A 34 -24.88 1.19 -4.91
CA GLY A 34 -23.47 0.92 -4.65
C GLY A 34 -22.62 0.74 -5.91
N VAL A 35 -23.21 0.75 -7.10
CA VAL A 35 -22.54 0.45 -8.36
C VAL A 35 -22.67 1.60 -9.35
N ARG A 36 -21.60 1.83 -10.12
CA ARG A 36 -21.54 2.78 -11.25
C ARG A 36 -20.97 2.10 -12.48
N GLU A 37 -21.70 2.12 -13.60
CA GLU A 37 -21.22 1.62 -14.91
C GLU A 37 -20.31 2.66 -15.57
N ARG A 38 -19.16 2.94 -14.93
CA ARG A 38 -18.20 3.96 -15.37
C ARG A 38 -16.78 3.47 -15.21
N SER A 39 -15.93 3.73 -16.17
CA SER A 39 -14.51 3.39 -16.13
C SER A 39 -13.71 4.13 -15.04
N ASP A 40 -14.29 5.17 -14.43
CA ASP A 40 -13.74 5.92 -13.31
C ASP A 40 -14.39 5.57 -11.95
N ALA A 41 -15.26 4.53 -11.91
CA ALA A 41 -15.85 4.04 -10.66
C ALA A 41 -14.75 3.60 -9.68
N THR A 42 -14.89 3.98 -8.40
CA THR A 42 -13.90 3.69 -7.37
C THR A 42 -14.50 3.73 -5.97
N TYR A 43 -13.96 2.93 -5.09
CA TYR A 43 -14.29 2.94 -3.66
C TYR A 43 -13.85 4.23 -2.95
N PHE A 44 -12.85 4.94 -3.48
CA PHE A 44 -12.25 6.09 -2.81
C PHE A 44 -12.14 7.32 -3.72
N PRO A 45 -13.27 7.85 -4.22
CA PRO A 45 -13.26 9.05 -5.04
C PRO A 45 -12.89 10.27 -4.20
N MET A 46 -12.19 11.21 -4.81
CA MET A 46 -11.93 12.51 -4.23
C MET A 46 -12.15 13.59 -5.29
N PRO A 47 -13.06 14.55 -5.09
CA PRO A 47 -13.34 15.62 -6.05
C PRO A 47 -12.18 16.63 -6.11
N TRP A 48 -11.05 16.17 -6.63
CA TRP A 48 -9.75 16.83 -6.60
C TRP A 48 -8.99 16.60 -7.90
N PHE A 49 -8.39 17.66 -8.42
CA PHE A 49 -7.35 17.52 -9.41
C PHE A 49 -6.13 18.39 -9.10
N ILE A 50 -4.96 18.01 -9.62
CA ILE A 50 -3.71 18.73 -9.51
C ILE A 50 -3.14 18.99 -10.90
N SER A 51 -2.74 20.24 -11.16
CA SER A 51 -2.17 20.67 -12.44
C SER A 51 -0.65 20.81 -12.34
N THR A 52 0.05 20.41 -13.40
CA THR A 52 1.48 20.67 -13.58
C THR A 52 1.80 22.16 -13.67
N ARG A 53 0.80 23.02 -13.86
CA ARG A 53 0.92 24.49 -13.81
C ARG A 53 1.07 25.05 -12.40
N GLY A 54 1.09 24.21 -11.35
CA GLY A 54 1.33 24.63 -9.96
C GLY A 54 0.08 25.06 -9.21
N TYR A 55 -1.08 24.52 -9.55
CA TYR A 55 -2.31 24.66 -8.77
C TYR A 55 -3.08 23.34 -8.67
N GLY A 56 -4.00 23.28 -7.76
CA GLY A 56 -4.98 22.19 -7.66
C GLY A 56 -6.29 22.72 -7.10
N VAL A 57 -7.38 22.02 -7.41
CA VAL A 57 -8.74 22.39 -7.01
C VAL A 57 -9.37 21.22 -6.29
N LEU A 58 -9.90 21.46 -5.10
CA LEU A 58 -10.65 20.52 -4.29
C LEU A 58 -12.07 21.05 -4.11
N ALA A 59 -13.06 20.30 -4.55
CA ALA A 59 -14.45 20.60 -4.22
C ALA A 59 -14.76 20.18 -2.77
N GLY A 60 -15.49 21.03 -2.07
CA GLY A 60 -15.93 20.77 -0.70
C GLY A 60 -17.31 20.13 -0.63
N ASN A 61 -17.89 19.80 -1.78
CA ASN A 61 -19.18 19.13 -1.90
C ASN A 61 -19.03 17.64 -1.61
N ALA A 62 -19.99 17.09 -0.89
CA ALA A 62 -20.07 15.66 -0.61
C ALA A 62 -21.17 14.97 -1.43
N GLU A 63 -22.00 15.74 -2.12
CA GLU A 63 -22.95 15.23 -3.11
C GLU A 63 -22.21 14.68 -4.33
N THR A 64 -22.86 13.85 -5.13
CA THR A 64 -22.33 13.42 -6.44
C THR A 64 -21.89 14.63 -7.24
N SER A 65 -20.68 14.59 -7.75
CA SER A 65 -20.09 15.71 -8.48
C SER A 65 -19.17 15.24 -9.60
N ARG A 66 -18.95 16.11 -10.58
CA ARG A 66 -18.13 15.82 -11.76
C ARG A 66 -17.19 16.96 -12.08
N PHE A 67 -15.95 16.60 -12.38
CA PHE A 67 -15.01 17.47 -13.07
C PHE A 67 -14.95 17.10 -14.55
N ARG A 68 -15.11 18.07 -15.43
CA ARG A 68 -14.87 17.96 -16.87
C ARG A 68 -13.57 18.69 -17.19
N LEU A 69 -12.55 17.95 -17.64
CA LEU A 69 -11.18 18.45 -17.76
C LEU A 69 -10.79 18.61 -19.24
N GLY A 70 -11.34 19.60 -19.90
CA GLY A 70 -11.10 19.89 -21.33
C GLY A 70 -11.95 19.06 -22.28
N THR A 71 -13.08 18.56 -21.83
CA THR A 71 -14.08 17.84 -22.65
C THR A 71 -14.93 18.78 -23.48
N GLU A 72 -15.30 19.94 -22.92
CA GLU A 72 -16.14 20.94 -23.57
C GLU A 72 -15.31 21.93 -24.38
N SER A 73 -14.18 22.39 -23.80
CA SER A 73 -13.25 23.32 -24.45
C SER A 73 -11.83 23.00 -24.05
N LYS A 74 -10.93 22.92 -25.04
CA LYS A 74 -9.52 22.62 -24.84
C LYS A 74 -8.84 23.67 -23.94
N GLY A 75 -8.38 23.23 -22.77
CA GLY A 75 -7.66 24.09 -21.80
C GLY A 75 -8.54 24.68 -20.72
N GLU A 76 -9.83 24.43 -20.73
CA GLU A 76 -10.79 24.78 -19.70
C GLU A 76 -11.15 23.56 -18.85
N TRP A 77 -11.72 23.81 -17.70
CA TRP A 77 -12.33 22.80 -16.85
C TRP A 77 -13.63 23.36 -16.26
N SER A 78 -14.59 22.49 -16.06
CA SER A 78 -15.85 22.80 -15.38
C SER A 78 -16.05 21.84 -14.20
N PHE A 79 -16.88 22.27 -13.25
CA PHE A 79 -17.29 21.47 -12.10
C PHE A 79 -18.79 21.57 -11.92
N GLU A 80 -19.41 20.42 -11.74
CA GLU A 80 -20.83 20.27 -11.46
C GLU A 80 -21.03 19.45 -10.18
N ALA A 81 -22.01 19.78 -9.36
CA ALA A 81 -22.41 19.01 -8.19
C ALA A 81 -23.93 19.00 -8.06
N ASP A 82 -24.51 17.87 -7.62
CA ASP A 82 -25.93 17.74 -7.29
C ASP A 82 -26.27 18.47 -5.98
N ALA A 83 -26.02 19.77 -5.94
CA ALA A 83 -26.08 20.60 -4.75
C ALA A 83 -26.55 22.03 -5.05
N ARG A 84 -27.21 22.66 -4.06
CA ARG A 84 -27.61 24.08 -4.14
C ARG A 84 -26.46 25.05 -3.93
N ARG A 85 -25.33 24.61 -3.39
CA ARG A 85 -24.15 25.43 -3.09
C ARG A 85 -22.90 24.69 -3.54
N MET A 86 -22.02 25.39 -4.22
CA MET A 86 -20.70 24.90 -4.61
C MET A 86 -19.64 25.53 -3.71
N THR A 87 -18.67 24.70 -3.26
CA THR A 87 -17.48 25.14 -2.53
C THR A 87 -16.24 24.61 -3.22
N LEU A 88 -15.37 25.52 -3.66
CA LEU A 88 -14.08 25.15 -4.25
C LEU A 88 -12.94 25.73 -3.41
N ARG A 89 -11.92 24.91 -3.15
CA ARG A 89 -10.67 25.30 -2.49
C ARG A 89 -9.52 25.21 -3.48
N PHE A 90 -8.84 26.32 -3.66
CA PHE A 90 -7.67 26.42 -4.54
C PHE A 90 -6.39 26.31 -3.73
N PHE A 91 -5.48 25.46 -4.20
CA PHE A 91 -4.15 25.29 -3.63
C PHE A 91 -3.12 25.69 -4.68
N ALA A 92 -2.33 26.72 -4.42
CA ALA A 92 -1.28 27.17 -5.33
C ALA A 92 0.12 26.79 -4.81
N GLY A 93 1.05 26.59 -5.73
CA GLY A 93 2.46 26.34 -5.41
C GLY A 93 3.30 26.31 -6.70
N PRO A 94 4.63 26.50 -6.59
CA PRO A 94 5.48 26.54 -7.78
C PRO A 94 5.61 25.15 -8.46
N ARG A 95 5.26 24.07 -7.75
CA ARG A 95 5.35 22.68 -8.23
C ARG A 95 4.20 21.83 -7.67
N PRO A 96 3.77 20.78 -8.38
CA PRO A 96 2.71 19.87 -7.92
C PRO A 96 2.94 19.31 -6.51
N ALA A 97 4.17 18.93 -6.17
CA ALA A 97 4.51 18.45 -4.81
C ALA A 97 4.20 19.49 -3.71
N GLY A 98 4.37 20.78 -3.98
CA GLY A 98 4.02 21.87 -3.07
C GLY A 98 2.50 22.04 -2.94
N VAL A 99 1.77 21.87 -4.03
CA VAL A 99 0.30 21.88 -4.06
C VAL A 99 -0.26 20.71 -3.25
N LEU A 100 0.22 19.49 -3.52
CA LEU A 100 -0.16 18.27 -2.78
C LEU A 100 0.12 18.42 -1.27
N ARG A 101 1.27 18.98 -0.90
CA ARG A 101 1.62 19.25 0.50
C ARG A 101 0.60 20.14 1.19
N ARG A 102 0.11 21.19 0.52
CA ARG A 102 -0.89 22.11 1.08
C ARG A 102 -2.25 21.45 1.19
N MET A 103 -2.67 20.78 0.15
CA MET A 103 -3.94 20.06 0.14
C MET A 103 -3.97 19.01 1.26
N THR A 104 -2.98 18.11 1.32
CA THR A 104 -2.92 17.05 2.34
C THR A 104 -2.77 17.59 3.77
N ARG A 105 -2.17 18.79 3.95
CA ARG A 105 -2.18 19.47 5.26
C ARG A 105 -3.58 19.93 5.65
N ALA A 106 -4.37 20.39 4.69
CA ALA A 106 -5.71 20.91 4.93
C ALA A 106 -6.73 19.81 5.22
N ILE A 107 -6.68 18.68 4.50
CA ILE A 107 -7.65 17.59 4.67
C ILE A 107 -7.19 16.50 5.66
N GLY A 108 -5.91 16.48 6.00
CA GLY A 108 -5.26 15.45 6.84
C GLY A 108 -4.51 14.42 6.01
N ARG A 109 -3.55 13.74 6.65
CA ARG A 109 -2.72 12.65 6.11
C ARG A 109 -2.97 11.38 6.90
N GLN A 110 -2.64 10.25 6.31
CA GLN A 110 -2.68 8.97 7.02
C GLN A 110 -1.87 9.06 8.33
N PRO A 111 -2.37 8.45 9.42
CA PRO A 111 -1.68 8.45 10.70
C PRO A 111 -0.33 7.71 10.62
N LYS A 112 0.45 7.81 11.68
CA LYS A 112 1.64 6.97 11.82
C LYS A 112 1.21 5.50 11.86
N PRO A 113 1.81 4.63 11.03
CA PRO A 113 1.60 3.18 11.16
C PRO A 113 1.89 2.72 12.58
N ARG A 114 0.99 1.96 13.16
CA ARG A 114 1.10 1.53 14.57
C ARG A 114 2.00 0.31 14.75
N ALA A 115 2.28 -0.41 13.66
CA ALA A 115 3.12 -1.60 13.70
C ALA A 115 4.03 -1.70 12.46
N PRO A 116 5.29 -2.16 12.60
CA PRO A 116 6.21 -2.36 11.48
C PRO A 116 5.77 -3.41 10.48
N TRP A 117 5.04 -4.44 10.91
CA TRP A 117 4.64 -5.57 10.07
C TRP A 117 3.80 -5.17 8.84
N ILE A 118 3.15 -4.01 8.86
CA ILE A 118 2.40 -3.50 7.69
C ILE A 118 3.30 -3.30 6.46
N PHE A 119 4.60 -3.11 6.66
CA PHE A 119 5.58 -2.93 5.60
C PHE A 119 6.23 -4.25 5.17
N GLY A 120 6.04 -5.33 5.90
CA GLY A 120 6.50 -6.67 5.53
C GLY A 120 5.59 -7.35 4.51
N PRO A 121 5.94 -8.56 4.06
CA PRO A 121 5.05 -9.40 3.29
C PRO A 121 4.02 -10.07 4.22
N TRP A 122 2.78 -10.15 3.77
CA TRP A 122 1.71 -10.86 4.42
C TRP A 122 0.70 -11.40 3.41
N PHE A 123 -0.14 -12.32 3.83
CA PHE A 123 -1.12 -12.95 2.96
C PHE A 123 -2.44 -13.19 3.68
N GLN A 124 -3.49 -13.32 2.91
CA GLN A 124 -4.79 -13.76 3.36
C GLN A 124 -4.99 -15.21 2.97
N THR A 125 -5.51 -16.02 3.90
CA THR A 125 -6.07 -17.34 3.64
C THR A 125 -7.55 -17.27 3.27
N GLY A 126 -8.24 -18.42 3.19
CA GLY A 126 -9.63 -18.46 2.80
C GLY A 126 -10.59 -17.64 3.65
N HIS A 127 -11.63 -17.08 3.03
CA HIS A 127 -12.67 -16.31 3.70
C HIS A 127 -13.60 -17.14 4.56
N GLN A 128 -13.80 -18.39 4.22
CA GLN A 128 -14.80 -19.23 4.84
C GLN A 128 -14.22 -20.06 5.98
N ASN A 129 -15.08 -20.44 6.91
CA ASN A 129 -14.77 -21.17 8.15
C ASN A 129 -14.04 -22.53 7.96
N THR A 130 -13.72 -22.90 6.74
CA THR A 130 -13.07 -24.12 6.31
C THR A 130 -11.59 -23.92 6.00
N SER A 131 -11.01 -22.76 6.35
CA SER A 131 -9.59 -22.53 6.10
C SER A 131 -8.76 -23.61 6.74
N PRO A 132 -7.83 -24.22 5.98
CA PRO A 132 -6.81 -25.07 6.55
C PRO A 132 -6.00 -24.29 7.59
N ASN A 133 -5.17 -24.99 8.35
CA ASN A 133 -4.30 -24.36 9.32
C ASN A 133 -3.36 -23.38 8.61
N GLU A 134 -3.48 -22.09 8.88
CA GLU A 134 -2.65 -21.03 8.28
C GLU A 134 -1.16 -21.27 8.51
N LEU A 135 -0.82 -21.93 9.62
CA LEU A 135 0.57 -22.24 9.98
C LEU A 135 1.23 -23.19 9.00
N ASP A 136 0.48 -24.11 8.35
CA ASP A 136 1.03 -25.05 7.36
C ASP A 136 1.58 -24.29 6.13
N TYR A 137 0.87 -23.24 5.68
CA TYR A 137 1.36 -22.37 4.59
C TYR A 137 2.55 -21.50 5.04
N VAL A 138 2.51 -21.01 6.27
CA VAL A 138 3.63 -20.26 6.85
C VAL A 138 4.88 -21.13 6.94
N GLU A 139 4.74 -22.39 7.35
CA GLU A 139 5.85 -23.36 7.40
C GLU A 139 6.44 -23.59 6.02
N THR A 140 5.60 -23.84 5.00
CA THR A 140 6.05 -23.97 3.60
C THR A 140 6.84 -22.75 3.13
N LEU A 141 6.37 -21.54 3.42
CA LEU A 141 7.07 -20.31 3.06
C LEU A 141 8.41 -20.17 3.80
N ARG A 142 8.46 -20.55 5.08
CA ARG A 142 9.66 -20.45 5.91
C ARG A 142 10.70 -21.51 5.57
N ASP A 143 10.27 -22.71 5.24
CA ASP A 143 11.15 -23.79 4.75
C ASP A 143 11.87 -23.35 3.47
N ALA A 144 11.19 -22.53 2.67
CA ALA A 144 11.78 -21.86 1.51
C ALA A 144 12.54 -20.57 1.87
N ASP A 145 12.77 -20.27 3.15
CA ASP A 145 13.41 -19.02 3.61
C ASP A 145 12.70 -17.73 3.11
N ALA A 146 11.37 -17.78 2.98
CA ALA A 146 10.56 -16.62 2.58
C ALA A 146 9.96 -15.93 3.82
N PRO A 147 10.31 -14.66 4.12
CA PRO A 147 9.79 -13.93 5.25
C PRO A 147 8.27 -13.76 5.20
N VAL A 148 7.64 -13.83 6.39
CA VAL A 148 6.22 -13.53 6.57
C VAL A 148 6.04 -12.71 7.85
N SER A 149 5.30 -11.61 7.79
CA SER A 149 5.10 -10.72 8.94
C SER A 149 3.71 -10.78 9.52
N ALA A 150 2.70 -11.12 8.72
CA ALA A 150 1.32 -11.19 9.18
C ALA A 150 0.51 -12.19 8.35
N VAL A 151 -0.55 -12.70 8.94
CA VAL A 151 -1.56 -13.51 8.24
C VAL A 151 -2.93 -12.92 8.52
N GLU A 152 -3.70 -12.71 7.45
CA GLU A 152 -5.11 -12.39 7.54
C GLU A 152 -5.91 -13.68 7.47
N THR A 153 -6.64 -13.96 8.54
CA THR A 153 -7.46 -15.16 8.68
C THR A 153 -8.86 -14.95 8.11
N HIS A 154 -9.72 -15.93 8.24
CA HIS A 154 -11.11 -15.87 7.78
C HIS A 154 -11.95 -14.74 8.40
N MET A 155 -13.11 -14.45 7.79
CA MET A 155 -14.01 -13.33 8.12
C MET A 155 -14.90 -13.63 9.36
N ARG A 156 -14.29 -14.10 10.47
CA ARG A 156 -15.03 -14.52 11.65
C ARG A 156 -15.84 -13.39 12.31
N TYR A 157 -15.30 -12.19 12.30
CA TYR A 157 -15.92 -11.03 12.94
C TYR A 157 -16.69 -10.13 11.96
N MET A 158 -17.06 -10.65 10.79
CA MET A 158 -18.15 -10.07 10.02
C MET A 158 -19.39 -10.05 10.91
N PRO A 159 -20.09 -8.90 11.09
CA PRO A 159 -21.17 -8.79 12.08
C PRO A 159 -22.43 -9.56 11.67
N CYS A 160 -22.32 -10.87 11.49
CA CYS A 160 -23.40 -11.82 11.20
C CYS A 160 -23.48 -12.97 12.22
N GLY A 161 -22.67 -12.89 13.28
CA GLY A 161 -22.75 -13.83 14.42
C GLY A 161 -21.93 -15.10 14.27
N SER A 162 -21.09 -15.22 13.23
CA SER A 162 -20.23 -16.40 13.04
C SER A 162 -19.11 -16.54 14.09
N ASP A 163 -18.86 -15.49 14.87
CA ASP A 163 -17.92 -15.44 15.97
C ASP A 163 -18.49 -16.00 17.30
N LEU A 164 -19.83 -16.14 17.39
CA LEU A 164 -20.49 -16.64 18.59
C LEU A 164 -20.13 -18.09 18.88
N GLY A 165 -19.66 -18.36 20.11
CA GLY A 165 -19.23 -19.69 20.52
C GLY A 165 -17.85 -20.12 19.99
N GLN A 166 -17.12 -19.23 19.30
CA GLN A 166 -15.79 -19.50 18.74
C GLN A 166 -14.65 -18.85 19.54
N GLU A 167 -14.93 -18.20 20.66
CA GLU A 167 -13.99 -17.38 21.40
C GLU A 167 -12.71 -18.12 21.80
N ALA A 168 -12.84 -19.38 22.25
CA ALA A 168 -11.70 -20.21 22.63
C ALA A 168 -10.86 -20.62 21.40
N ALA A 169 -11.51 -20.99 20.31
CA ALA A 169 -10.85 -21.38 19.06
C ALA A 169 -10.10 -20.21 18.45
N GLU A 170 -10.72 -19.03 18.38
CA GLU A 170 -10.08 -17.82 17.84
C GLU A 170 -8.88 -17.37 18.70
N LYS A 171 -9.02 -17.44 20.02
CA LYS A 171 -7.89 -17.15 20.93
C LYS A 171 -6.73 -18.13 20.74
N ALA A 172 -7.01 -19.41 20.58
CA ALA A 172 -6.00 -20.44 20.31
C ALA A 172 -5.31 -20.21 18.94
N ARG A 173 -6.08 -19.89 17.91
CA ARG A 173 -5.58 -19.56 16.56
C ARG A 173 -4.61 -18.38 16.60
N VAL A 174 -5.02 -17.26 17.21
CA VAL A 174 -4.19 -16.06 17.32
C VAL A 174 -2.93 -16.36 18.15
N ALA A 175 -3.04 -17.11 19.24
CA ALA A 175 -1.90 -17.51 20.05
C ALA A 175 -0.90 -18.37 19.24
N GLY A 176 -1.39 -19.26 18.37
CA GLY A 176 -0.56 -20.04 17.44
C GLY A 176 0.19 -19.14 16.45
N LEU A 177 -0.48 -18.18 15.82
CA LEU A 177 0.14 -17.22 14.90
C LEU A 177 1.19 -16.36 15.62
N HIS A 178 0.90 -15.83 16.82
CA HIS A 178 1.88 -15.11 17.63
C HIS A 178 3.08 -15.99 18.01
N ALA A 179 2.84 -17.25 18.39
CA ALA A 179 3.91 -18.21 18.67
C ALA A 179 4.76 -18.46 17.43
N GLY A 180 4.17 -18.42 16.26
CA GLY A 180 4.84 -18.44 14.96
C GLY A 180 5.52 -17.11 14.56
N GLY A 181 5.58 -16.09 15.40
CA GLY A 181 6.23 -14.80 15.10
C GLY A 181 5.44 -13.91 14.13
N LEU A 182 4.12 -14.06 14.04
CA LEU A 182 3.25 -13.42 13.06
C LEU A 182 2.24 -12.50 13.74
N ALA A 183 1.89 -11.40 13.10
CA ALA A 183 0.69 -10.65 13.44
C ALA A 183 -0.55 -11.36 12.86
N ALA A 184 -1.63 -11.36 13.63
CA ALA A 184 -2.90 -11.96 13.25
C ALA A 184 -3.92 -10.88 12.88
N ILE A 185 -4.54 -11.01 11.72
CA ILE A 185 -5.50 -10.05 11.18
C ILE A 185 -6.82 -10.78 10.89
N THR A 186 -7.95 -10.12 11.10
CA THR A 186 -9.27 -10.62 10.77
C THR A 186 -10.06 -9.59 9.97
N TYR A 187 -11.38 -9.66 9.99
CA TYR A 187 -12.28 -8.90 9.14
C TYR A 187 -13.47 -8.35 9.94
N THR A 188 -13.90 -7.14 9.60
CA THR A 188 -15.12 -6.51 10.11
C THR A 188 -15.75 -5.60 9.07
N ARG A 189 -17.01 -5.17 9.32
CA ARG A 189 -17.71 -4.14 8.54
C ARG A 189 -18.65 -3.35 9.45
N GLU A 190 -19.18 -2.26 8.95
CA GLU A 190 -20.07 -1.36 9.67
C GLU A 190 -21.54 -1.78 9.67
N ALA A 191 -21.94 -2.66 8.75
CA ALA A 191 -23.31 -3.13 8.65
C ALA A 191 -23.50 -4.44 9.42
N ILE A 192 -24.58 -4.53 10.17
CA ILE A 192 -24.92 -5.65 11.04
C ILE A 192 -26.00 -6.49 10.39
N CYS A 193 -25.78 -7.80 10.28
CA CYS A 193 -26.77 -8.76 9.79
C CYS A 193 -27.92 -8.92 10.81
N ALA A 194 -29.15 -9.05 10.32
CA ALA A 194 -30.31 -9.36 11.16
C ALA A 194 -30.17 -10.71 11.91
N SER A 195 -29.35 -11.64 11.40
CA SER A 195 -28.99 -12.89 12.09
C SER A 195 -28.14 -12.71 13.34
N TYR A 196 -27.47 -11.57 13.50
CA TYR A 196 -26.68 -11.23 14.69
C TYR A 196 -27.54 -10.50 15.71
N SER A 197 -28.55 -11.19 16.27
CA SER A 197 -29.67 -10.61 17.01
C SER A 197 -29.23 -9.63 18.12
N GLY A 198 -28.25 -9.94 18.96
CA GLY A 198 -27.84 -9.07 20.07
C GLY A 198 -27.43 -7.66 19.60
N PRO A 199 -26.36 -7.50 18.81
CA PRO A 199 -25.95 -6.20 18.27
C PRO A 199 -26.96 -5.57 17.31
N TYR A 200 -27.69 -6.37 16.53
CA TYR A 200 -28.71 -5.87 15.59
C TYR A 200 -29.89 -5.27 16.33
N ASP A 201 -30.47 -6.00 17.31
CA ASP A 201 -31.62 -5.54 18.09
C ASP A 201 -31.25 -4.33 18.95
N GLN A 202 -30.03 -4.30 19.49
CA GLN A 202 -29.51 -3.13 20.19
C GLN A 202 -29.43 -1.91 19.25
N ALA A 203 -28.87 -2.06 18.05
CA ALA A 203 -28.77 -0.98 17.09
C ALA A 203 -30.14 -0.51 16.61
N PHE A 204 -31.07 -1.44 16.37
CA PHE A 204 -32.43 -1.16 15.96
C PHE A 204 -33.19 -0.37 17.05
N SER A 205 -33.22 -0.87 18.28
CA SER A 205 -33.95 -0.24 19.40
C SER A 205 -33.37 1.12 19.83
N GLN A 206 -32.06 1.33 19.66
CA GLN A 206 -31.42 2.61 19.96
C GLN A 206 -31.40 3.58 18.77
N GLY A 207 -32.04 3.22 17.63
CA GLY A 207 -32.05 4.03 16.41
C GLY A 207 -30.65 4.31 15.86
N ALA A 208 -29.72 3.35 16.03
CA ALA A 208 -28.31 3.50 15.65
C ALA A 208 -28.04 3.19 14.18
N PHE A 209 -29.05 2.75 13.42
CA PHE A 209 -28.96 2.59 11.98
C PHE A 209 -29.25 3.89 11.22
N ILE A 210 -28.72 4.01 10.01
CA ILE A 210 -29.15 5.01 9.02
C ILE A 210 -30.67 4.86 8.87
N ARG A 211 -31.40 5.95 8.57
CA ARG A 211 -32.87 5.98 8.60
C ARG A 211 -33.46 6.41 7.27
N HIS A 212 -34.70 5.98 7.03
CA HIS A 212 -35.58 6.58 6.04
C HIS A 212 -35.97 8.02 6.44
N GLN A 213 -36.54 8.78 5.52
CA GLN A 213 -37.00 10.17 5.77
C GLN A 213 -38.11 10.24 6.84
N ASP A 214 -38.86 9.17 7.03
CA ASP A 214 -39.91 9.05 8.07
C ASP A 214 -39.33 8.68 9.46
N GLY A 215 -38.03 8.49 9.55
CA GLY A 215 -37.30 8.15 10.79
C GLY A 215 -37.20 6.65 11.09
N THR A 216 -37.79 5.79 10.27
CA THR A 216 -37.66 4.32 10.44
C THR A 216 -36.27 3.84 10.04
N PRO A 217 -35.71 2.76 10.67
CA PRO A 217 -34.41 2.22 10.30
C PRO A 217 -34.37 1.77 8.83
N TYR A 218 -33.31 2.20 8.12
CA TYR A 218 -33.09 1.78 6.74
C TYR A 218 -32.35 0.44 6.72
N THR A 219 -33.03 -0.60 6.27
CA THR A 219 -32.46 -1.94 6.09
C THR A 219 -32.56 -2.35 4.62
N PHE A 220 -31.60 -3.13 4.16
CA PHE A 220 -31.54 -3.61 2.79
C PHE A 220 -30.91 -5.00 2.70
N ASN A 221 -31.13 -5.71 1.61
CA ASN A 221 -30.51 -7.00 1.35
C ASN A 221 -29.19 -6.82 0.60
N SER A 222 -28.18 -7.54 1.02
CA SER A 222 -26.88 -7.59 0.34
C SER A 222 -26.22 -8.96 0.52
N PHE A 223 -25.27 -9.27 -0.35
CA PHE A 223 -24.48 -10.49 -0.25
C PHE A 223 -23.49 -10.38 0.94
N VAL A 224 -23.40 -11.45 1.71
CA VAL A 224 -22.44 -11.63 2.79
C VAL A 224 -21.93 -13.07 2.76
N GLY A 225 -20.81 -13.33 2.12
CA GLY A 225 -20.09 -14.60 2.13
C GLY A 225 -20.93 -15.89 1.96
N SER A 226 -21.94 -16.07 2.80
CA SER A 226 -22.84 -17.23 2.84
C SER A 226 -24.18 -17.06 2.09
N GLY A 227 -24.43 -15.89 1.48
CA GLY A 227 -25.68 -15.62 0.78
C GLY A 227 -26.20 -14.20 0.99
N VAL A 228 -27.39 -13.94 0.47
CA VAL A 228 -28.08 -12.65 0.64
C VAL A 228 -28.78 -12.62 1.99
N THR A 229 -28.54 -11.56 2.76
CA THR A 229 -29.16 -11.34 4.08
C THR A 229 -29.58 -9.87 4.25
N GLN A 230 -30.50 -9.63 5.19
CA GLN A 230 -30.89 -8.29 5.59
C GLN A 230 -29.82 -7.65 6.48
N LEU A 231 -29.48 -6.41 6.20
CA LEU A 231 -28.46 -5.61 6.89
C LEU A 231 -29.03 -4.28 7.37
N GLY A 232 -28.53 -3.81 8.53
CA GLY A 232 -28.66 -2.44 8.97
C GLY A 232 -27.27 -1.79 9.05
N MET A 233 -27.09 -0.64 8.40
CA MET A 233 -25.84 0.12 8.47
C MET A 233 -25.81 1.03 9.69
N LEU A 234 -24.74 0.97 10.47
CA LEU A 234 -24.54 1.87 11.61
C LEU A 234 -24.34 3.31 11.15
N ASP A 235 -25.10 4.20 11.76
CA ASP A 235 -24.96 5.65 11.57
C ASP A 235 -23.99 6.25 12.60
N PHE A 236 -22.73 6.44 12.21
CA PHE A 236 -21.70 7.00 13.07
C PHE A 236 -21.89 8.50 13.39
N THR A 237 -22.96 9.13 12.96
CA THR A 237 -23.42 10.43 13.47
C THR A 237 -24.29 10.26 14.73
N ASN A 238 -24.88 9.07 14.93
CA ASN A 238 -25.58 8.71 16.15
C ASN A 238 -24.58 8.28 17.24
N PRO A 239 -24.61 8.88 18.44
CA PRO A 239 -23.73 8.49 19.55
C PRO A 239 -23.84 7.01 19.95
N ALA A 240 -24.99 6.35 19.72
CA ALA A 240 -25.20 4.94 20.05
C ALA A 240 -24.44 3.98 19.12
N ALA A 241 -24.12 4.38 17.89
CA ALA A 241 -23.44 3.51 16.93
C ALA A 241 -22.01 3.12 17.38
N GLN A 242 -21.26 4.06 17.96
CA GLN A 242 -19.87 3.84 18.35
C GLN A 242 -19.70 2.76 19.44
N PRO A 243 -20.49 2.74 20.53
CA PRO A 243 -20.42 1.65 21.54
C PRO A 243 -20.80 0.28 20.98
N ILE A 244 -21.81 0.21 20.09
CA ILE A 244 -22.22 -1.06 19.46
C ILE A 244 -21.10 -1.60 18.58
N TYR A 245 -20.53 -0.77 17.72
CA TYR A 245 -19.38 -1.14 16.88
C TYR A 245 -18.17 -1.54 17.74
N ALA A 246 -17.88 -0.79 18.81
CA ALA A 246 -16.81 -1.11 19.74
C ALA A 246 -17.00 -2.48 20.39
N GLY A 247 -18.24 -2.86 20.76
CA GLY A 247 -18.55 -4.17 21.32
C GLY A 247 -18.24 -5.33 20.36
N ILE A 248 -18.50 -5.14 19.06
CA ILE A 248 -18.12 -6.12 18.01
C ILE A 248 -16.60 -6.24 17.93
N LEU A 249 -15.90 -5.11 17.86
CA LEU A 249 -14.43 -5.08 17.77
C LEU A 249 -13.74 -5.60 19.03
N ASP A 250 -14.35 -5.43 20.22
CA ASP A 250 -13.80 -5.93 21.49
C ASP A 250 -13.71 -7.46 21.50
N ARG A 251 -14.56 -8.16 20.77
CA ARG A 251 -14.48 -9.63 20.64
C ARG A 251 -13.21 -10.04 19.89
N ALA A 252 -12.92 -9.42 18.75
CA ALA A 252 -11.68 -9.64 18.00
C ALA A 252 -10.43 -9.20 18.80
N TYR A 253 -10.50 -8.06 19.48
CA TYR A 253 -9.41 -7.57 20.31
C TYR A 253 -9.11 -8.52 21.49
N THR A 254 -10.14 -9.06 22.15
CA THR A 254 -10.01 -10.00 23.25
C THR A 254 -9.46 -11.36 22.80
N ALA A 255 -9.79 -11.80 21.58
CA ALA A 255 -9.18 -12.97 20.97
C ALA A 255 -7.68 -12.80 20.69
N GLY A 256 -7.19 -11.56 20.64
CA GLY A 256 -5.77 -11.25 20.48
C GLY A 256 -5.39 -10.66 19.12
N TYR A 257 -6.31 -10.46 18.18
CA TYR A 257 -6.03 -9.95 16.86
C TYR A 257 -5.34 -8.58 16.88
N ASP A 258 -4.35 -8.39 15.99
CA ASP A 258 -3.53 -7.18 15.86
C ASP A 258 -4.14 -6.15 14.91
N GLY A 259 -5.16 -6.56 14.18
CA GLY A 259 -5.84 -5.72 13.22
C GLY A 259 -6.95 -6.43 12.47
N TRP A 260 -7.57 -5.68 11.58
CA TRP A 260 -8.65 -6.16 10.73
C TRP A 260 -8.82 -5.34 9.46
N MET A 261 -9.41 -5.96 8.46
CA MET A 261 -10.03 -5.29 7.34
C MET A 261 -11.28 -4.57 7.85
N GLU A 262 -11.38 -3.25 7.65
CA GLU A 262 -12.62 -2.48 7.76
C GLU A 262 -13.22 -2.35 6.37
N ASP A 263 -13.95 -3.37 5.96
CA ASP A 263 -14.51 -3.48 4.63
C ASP A 263 -15.82 -2.69 4.46
N TYR A 264 -16.24 -2.46 3.23
CA TYR A 264 -17.43 -1.70 2.86
C TYR A 264 -17.38 -0.21 3.28
N GLY A 265 -18.55 0.39 3.53
CA GLY A 265 -18.75 1.82 3.82
C GLY A 265 -19.37 2.60 2.65
N GLU A 266 -19.42 2.02 1.46
CA GLU A 266 -19.92 2.63 0.23
C GLU A 266 -21.44 2.49 0.01
N TYR A 267 -22.17 1.77 0.87
CA TYR A 267 -23.58 1.44 0.63
C TYR A 267 -24.57 2.30 1.40
N ALA A 268 -24.19 3.46 1.93
CA ALA A 268 -25.15 4.37 2.54
C ALA A 268 -26.21 4.81 1.50
N PRO A 269 -27.52 4.58 1.73
CA PRO A 269 -28.53 4.84 0.73
C PRO A 269 -28.69 6.34 0.40
N PRO A 270 -28.72 6.75 -0.88
CA PRO A 270 -28.83 8.17 -1.26
C PRO A 270 -30.15 8.85 -0.90
N ASP A 271 -31.21 8.09 -0.65
CA ASP A 271 -32.52 8.55 -0.22
C ASP A 271 -32.72 8.52 1.31
N SER A 272 -31.68 8.17 2.06
CA SER A 272 -31.68 8.10 3.52
C SER A 272 -31.47 9.46 4.19
N VAL A 273 -31.48 9.44 5.52
CA VAL A 273 -31.06 10.57 6.37
C VAL A 273 -30.29 10.05 7.59
N SER A 274 -29.23 10.76 7.98
CA SER A 274 -28.49 10.46 9.20
C SER A 274 -29.20 10.95 10.46
N PHE A 275 -28.70 10.51 11.60
CA PHE A 275 -29.20 10.94 12.92
C PHE A 275 -29.11 12.47 13.12
N ASP A 276 -28.02 13.09 12.69
CA ASP A 276 -27.82 14.55 12.77
C ASP A 276 -28.39 15.32 11.56
N GLY A 277 -29.22 14.66 10.72
CA GLY A 277 -29.98 15.29 9.65
C GLY A 277 -29.22 15.50 8.34
N ILE A 278 -28.10 14.82 8.11
CA ILE A 278 -27.41 14.85 6.82
C ILE A 278 -28.25 14.09 5.78
N PRO A 279 -28.66 14.73 4.66
CA PRO A 279 -29.39 14.04 3.60
C PRO A 279 -28.56 12.93 2.97
N GLY A 280 -29.20 11.80 2.58
CA GLY A 280 -28.58 10.62 2.02
C GLY A 280 -27.67 10.89 0.81
N LYS A 281 -28.04 11.83 -0.07
CA LYS A 281 -27.20 12.28 -1.19
C LYS A 281 -25.80 12.79 -0.78
N ARG A 282 -25.67 13.32 0.43
CA ARG A 282 -24.38 13.73 1.03
C ARG A 282 -23.80 12.63 1.91
N LEU A 283 -24.68 11.98 2.67
CA LEU A 283 -24.30 10.92 3.60
C LEU A 283 -23.59 9.78 2.87
N HIS A 284 -24.05 9.43 1.67
CA HIS A 284 -23.45 8.39 0.85
C HIS A 284 -21.93 8.51 0.74
N ASN A 285 -21.43 9.65 0.30
CA ASN A 285 -19.99 9.90 0.19
C ASN A 285 -19.31 10.17 1.54
N LEU A 286 -20.03 10.63 2.57
CA LEU A 286 -19.44 10.94 3.89
C LEU A 286 -19.43 9.74 4.83
N HIS A 287 -20.27 8.73 4.60
CA HIS A 287 -20.40 7.59 5.49
C HIS A 287 -19.06 6.87 5.73
N PRO A 288 -18.23 6.54 4.72
CA PRO A 288 -16.93 5.91 4.96
C PRO A 288 -15.99 6.80 5.78
N VAL A 289 -16.11 8.13 5.70
CA VAL A 289 -15.31 9.04 6.54
C VAL A 289 -15.70 8.90 8.02
N PHE A 290 -17.00 8.78 8.32
CA PHE A 290 -17.51 8.63 9.68
C PHE A 290 -17.20 7.24 10.24
N TYR A 291 -17.37 6.20 9.43
CA TYR A 291 -17.08 4.81 9.75
C TYR A 291 -15.59 4.65 10.15
N HIS A 292 -14.65 5.00 9.29
CA HIS A 292 -13.23 4.85 9.59
C HIS A 292 -12.74 5.77 10.70
N ARG A 293 -13.40 6.93 10.91
CA ARG A 293 -13.18 7.74 12.11
C ARG A 293 -13.55 6.97 13.37
N GLY A 294 -14.66 6.22 13.34
CA GLY A 294 -15.10 5.34 14.41
C GLY A 294 -14.08 4.23 14.70
N GLY A 295 -13.63 3.52 13.68
CA GLY A 295 -12.61 2.48 13.77
C GLY A 295 -11.28 2.99 14.32
N LEU A 296 -10.78 4.14 13.82
CA LEU A 296 -9.55 4.73 14.36
C LEU A 296 -9.69 5.19 15.81
N ARG A 297 -10.85 5.75 16.20
CA ARG A 297 -11.13 6.10 17.61
C ARG A 297 -11.05 4.87 18.50
N TYR A 298 -11.67 3.77 18.09
CA TYR A 298 -11.58 2.49 18.79
C TYR A 298 -10.13 2.04 18.91
N SER A 299 -9.39 1.95 17.81
CA SER A 299 -7.99 1.52 17.77
C SER A 299 -7.10 2.37 18.70
N ASN A 300 -7.33 3.69 18.74
CA ASN A 300 -6.60 4.62 19.60
C ASN A 300 -6.94 4.47 21.09
N SER A 301 -8.10 3.92 21.44
CA SER A 301 -8.50 3.65 22.84
C SER A 301 -7.82 2.42 23.45
N LYS A 302 -7.19 1.57 22.60
CA LYS A 302 -6.61 0.30 23.04
C LYS A 302 -5.13 0.42 23.36
N LYS A 303 -4.66 -0.33 24.37
CA LYS A 303 -3.25 -0.36 24.79
C LYS A 303 -2.36 -1.06 23.75
N ARG A 304 -2.80 -2.22 23.26
CA ARG A 304 -2.11 -2.94 22.19
C ARG A 304 -2.33 -2.21 20.86
N PRO A 305 -1.28 -2.01 20.04
CA PRO A 305 -1.43 -1.43 18.72
C PRO A 305 -2.41 -2.23 17.86
N ILE A 306 -3.38 -1.55 17.27
CA ILE A 306 -4.33 -2.13 16.32
C ILE A 306 -4.14 -1.45 14.97
N VAL A 307 -4.09 -2.25 13.91
CA VAL A 307 -4.03 -1.79 12.53
C VAL A 307 -5.33 -2.12 11.83
N SER A 308 -5.95 -1.13 11.21
CA SER A 308 -7.06 -1.35 10.27
C SER A 308 -6.67 -0.91 8.86
N PHE A 309 -7.25 -1.58 7.87
CA PHE A 309 -7.13 -1.20 6.47
C PHE A 309 -8.51 -1.16 5.81
N VAL A 310 -8.68 -0.22 4.88
CA VAL A 310 -9.98 0.19 4.35
C VAL A 310 -9.94 0.25 2.82
N ARG A 311 -11.09 0.01 2.15
CA ARG A 311 -11.22 0.27 0.71
C ARG A 311 -11.93 1.58 0.42
N SER A 312 -13.02 1.84 1.11
CA SER A 312 -13.86 3.00 0.85
C SER A 312 -13.32 4.28 1.47
N GLY A 313 -13.69 5.40 0.89
CA GLY A 313 -13.32 6.69 1.42
C GLY A 313 -13.77 7.86 0.55
N PHE A 314 -13.64 9.05 1.12
CA PHE A 314 -13.92 10.33 0.47
C PHE A 314 -12.94 11.38 0.98
N THR A 315 -13.11 12.64 0.60
CA THR A 315 -12.27 13.75 1.07
C THR A 315 -12.13 13.75 2.60
N GLY A 316 -10.92 13.52 3.07
CA GLY A 316 -10.58 13.51 4.50
C GLY A 316 -10.50 12.11 5.13
N SER A 317 -10.92 11.04 4.47
CA SER A 317 -10.79 9.66 5.00
C SER A 317 -9.33 9.27 5.26
N ALA A 318 -8.39 9.74 4.47
CA ALA A 318 -6.97 9.42 4.66
C ALA A 318 -6.47 9.67 6.09
N ARG A 319 -7.00 10.66 6.82
CA ARG A 319 -6.61 10.93 8.21
C ARG A 319 -7.04 9.86 9.21
N TYR A 320 -7.96 9.00 8.79
CA TYR A 320 -8.54 7.95 9.62
C TYR A 320 -8.11 6.54 9.20
N SER A 321 -7.41 6.42 8.08
CA SER A 321 -7.05 5.14 7.47
C SER A 321 -5.55 4.89 7.58
N GLN A 322 -5.14 3.83 8.27
CA GLN A 322 -3.71 3.47 8.38
C GLN A 322 -3.20 2.88 7.07
N ILE A 323 -4.03 2.09 6.41
CA ILE A 323 -3.79 1.45 5.12
C ILE A 323 -5.06 1.59 4.28
N VAL A 324 -4.90 1.79 2.97
CA VAL A 324 -5.97 1.69 1.97
C VAL A 324 -5.60 0.59 1.00
N TRP A 325 -6.55 -0.28 0.63
CA TRP A 325 -6.32 -1.22 -0.48
C TRP A 325 -7.16 -0.86 -1.69
N GLY A 326 -6.78 -1.40 -2.84
CA GLY A 326 -7.37 -1.06 -4.14
C GLY A 326 -8.73 -1.69 -4.42
N GLY A 327 -9.45 -2.16 -3.38
CA GLY A 327 -10.72 -2.84 -3.56
C GLY A 327 -10.56 -4.23 -4.20
N ASP A 328 -11.55 -4.62 -4.99
CA ASP A 328 -11.75 -5.96 -5.52
C ASP A 328 -11.48 -6.02 -7.04
N PRO A 329 -10.21 -6.00 -7.50
CA PRO A 329 -9.90 -6.11 -8.93
C PRO A 329 -10.18 -7.53 -9.43
N THR A 330 -10.37 -7.68 -10.74
CA THR A 330 -10.44 -9.01 -11.36
C THR A 330 -9.08 -9.71 -11.33
N THR A 331 -9.09 -11.02 -11.56
CA THR A 331 -7.88 -11.84 -11.70
C THR A 331 -7.32 -11.81 -13.12
N GLY A 332 -7.39 -10.66 -13.78
CA GLY A 332 -7.04 -10.49 -15.20
C GLY A 332 -5.89 -9.53 -15.46
N TRP A 333 -5.38 -9.58 -16.70
CA TRP A 333 -4.40 -8.64 -17.23
C TRP A 333 -5.01 -7.30 -17.64
N GLY A 334 -6.33 -7.24 -17.83
CA GLY A 334 -7.05 -6.08 -18.30
C GLY A 334 -7.07 -4.89 -17.34
N PHE A 335 -7.77 -3.83 -17.76
CA PHE A 335 -7.86 -2.61 -16.94
C PHE A 335 -8.67 -2.82 -15.65
N ASP A 336 -9.54 -3.77 -15.59
CA ASP A 336 -10.27 -4.18 -14.39
C ASP A 336 -9.44 -5.05 -13.41
N GLY A 337 -8.25 -5.52 -13.85
CA GLY A 337 -7.28 -6.28 -13.06
C GLY A 337 -6.01 -5.49 -12.73
N LEU A 338 -4.83 -6.09 -12.98
CA LEU A 338 -3.53 -5.51 -12.60
C LEU A 338 -3.31 -4.07 -13.10
N GLN A 339 -3.75 -3.73 -14.32
CA GLN A 339 -3.56 -2.40 -14.89
C GLN A 339 -4.28 -1.31 -14.08
N SER A 340 -5.51 -1.58 -13.59
CA SER A 340 -6.24 -0.64 -12.75
C SER A 340 -5.51 -0.35 -11.46
N GLN A 341 -4.89 -1.37 -10.87
CA GLN A 341 -4.21 -1.26 -9.59
C GLN A 341 -2.97 -0.35 -9.67
N VAL A 342 -2.24 -0.38 -10.78
CA VAL A 342 -1.12 0.56 -11.00
C VAL A 342 -1.65 1.99 -11.15
N THR A 343 -2.70 2.18 -11.95
CA THR A 343 -3.33 3.50 -12.15
C THR A 343 -3.91 4.06 -10.84
N GLU A 344 -4.58 3.21 -10.08
CA GLU A 344 -5.18 3.58 -8.79
C GLU A 344 -4.12 3.98 -7.77
N ALA A 345 -3.05 3.19 -7.61
CA ALA A 345 -1.94 3.51 -6.72
C ALA A 345 -1.37 4.92 -6.97
N LEU A 346 -1.18 5.27 -8.25
CA LEU A 346 -0.65 6.58 -8.64
C LEU A 346 -1.66 7.70 -8.39
N THR A 347 -2.93 7.46 -8.65
CA THR A 347 -4.03 8.41 -8.40
C THR A 347 -4.23 8.62 -6.90
N MET A 348 -4.20 7.56 -6.10
CA MET A 348 -4.22 7.61 -4.64
C MET A 348 -3.06 8.41 -4.08
N GLY A 349 -1.83 8.21 -4.61
CA GLY A 349 -0.66 9.01 -4.23
C GLY A 349 -0.84 10.51 -4.54
N LEU A 350 -1.42 10.86 -5.67
CA LEU A 350 -1.77 12.24 -6.04
C LEU A 350 -2.92 12.82 -5.20
N SER A 351 -3.72 11.96 -4.61
CA SER A 351 -4.86 12.32 -3.73
C SER A 351 -4.49 12.29 -2.24
N GLY A 352 -3.24 12.01 -1.89
CA GLY A 352 -2.72 12.11 -0.53
C GLY A 352 -2.80 10.82 0.29
N VAL A 353 -2.96 9.67 -0.34
CA VAL A 353 -2.82 8.33 0.25
C VAL A 353 -1.42 7.80 -0.07
N SER A 354 -0.74 7.21 0.89
CA SER A 354 0.64 6.71 0.77
C SER A 354 0.79 5.24 1.10
N ASN A 355 0.16 4.78 2.19
CA ASN A 355 0.13 3.38 2.58
C ASN A 355 -1.04 2.72 1.83
N TRP A 356 -0.76 2.35 0.61
CA TRP A 356 -1.70 1.72 -0.32
C TRP A 356 -1.12 0.40 -0.83
N GLY A 357 -1.97 -0.60 -1.03
CA GLY A 357 -1.61 -1.86 -1.66
C GLY A 357 -2.79 -2.45 -2.41
N SER A 358 -2.54 -3.34 -3.36
CA SER A 358 -3.58 -4.12 -4.03
C SER A 358 -3.69 -5.51 -3.42
N ASP A 359 -4.78 -6.19 -3.72
CA ASP A 359 -4.91 -7.63 -3.56
C ASP A 359 -4.01 -8.30 -4.61
N ILE A 360 -2.83 -8.80 -4.19
CA ILE A 360 -1.93 -9.53 -5.09
C ILE A 360 -2.63 -10.81 -5.53
N GLY A 361 -2.84 -10.93 -6.84
CA GLY A 361 -3.59 -12.02 -7.47
C GLY A 361 -5.05 -11.70 -7.76
N GLY A 362 -5.56 -10.52 -7.39
CA GLY A 362 -6.94 -10.10 -7.64
C GLY A 362 -7.99 -10.81 -6.77
N PHE A 363 -9.26 -10.44 -6.93
CA PHE A 363 -10.38 -10.94 -6.13
C PHE A 363 -11.47 -11.61 -6.98
N PHE A 364 -12.02 -10.92 -8.00
CA PHE A 364 -13.08 -11.48 -8.83
C PHE A 364 -12.53 -12.39 -9.93
N SER A 365 -13.04 -13.62 -10.00
CA SER A 365 -12.61 -14.66 -10.96
C SER A 365 -13.76 -15.20 -11.83
N PHE A 366 -14.75 -14.38 -12.16
CA PHE A 366 -15.84 -14.76 -13.06
C PHE A 366 -15.49 -14.56 -14.53
N SER A 367 -14.50 -13.76 -14.83
CA SER A 367 -13.99 -13.54 -16.18
C SER A 367 -13.44 -14.83 -16.80
N PRO A 368 -13.50 -15.00 -18.13
CA PRO A 368 -12.74 -16.04 -18.80
C PRO A 368 -11.22 -15.90 -18.58
N GLN A 369 -10.75 -14.71 -18.20
CA GLN A 369 -9.36 -14.46 -17.81
C GLN A 369 -9.16 -14.83 -16.33
N LYS A 370 -8.65 -16.04 -16.11
CA LYS A 370 -8.28 -16.52 -14.79
C LYS A 370 -6.86 -16.11 -14.42
N LEU A 371 -6.59 -16.01 -13.13
CA LEU A 371 -5.22 -15.87 -12.63
C LEU A 371 -4.36 -17.02 -13.12
N ASP A 372 -3.24 -16.72 -13.74
CA ASP A 372 -2.17 -17.67 -14.06
C ASP A 372 -0.91 -17.37 -13.25
N ALA A 373 0.07 -18.25 -13.31
CA ALA A 373 1.31 -18.11 -12.55
C ALA A 373 2.14 -16.90 -13.00
N GLU A 374 2.12 -16.54 -14.29
CA GLU A 374 2.80 -15.34 -14.79
C GLU A 374 2.17 -14.08 -14.21
N LEU A 375 0.85 -13.94 -14.27
CA LEU A 375 0.14 -12.78 -13.72
C LEU A 375 0.36 -12.66 -12.21
N LEU A 376 0.31 -13.78 -11.47
CA LEU A 376 0.60 -13.76 -10.04
C LEU A 376 2.03 -13.30 -9.76
N ALA A 377 3.02 -13.79 -10.50
CA ALA A 377 4.42 -13.35 -10.39
C ALA A 377 4.55 -11.85 -10.64
N ARG A 378 3.98 -11.31 -11.71
CA ARG A 378 3.99 -9.86 -12.02
C ARG A 378 3.28 -9.02 -10.97
N TRP A 379 2.23 -9.56 -10.37
CA TRP A 379 1.52 -8.87 -9.28
C TRP A 379 2.30 -8.88 -7.97
N ILE A 380 3.01 -9.99 -7.66
CA ILE A 380 3.96 -10.07 -6.53
C ILE A 380 5.05 -9.00 -6.68
N GLU A 381 5.65 -8.89 -7.86
CA GLU A 381 6.65 -7.89 -8.20
C GLU A 381 6.15 -6.46 -7.94
N PHE A 382 4.97 -6.14 -8.47
CA PHE A 382 4.32 -4.83 -8.25
C PHE A 382 4.03 -4.59 -6.77
N GLY A 383 3.47 -5.59 -6.07
CA GLY A 383 3.14 -5.53 -4.66
C GLY A 383 4.36 -5.24 -3.77
N ALA A 384 5.52 -5.81 -4.09
CA ALA A 384 6.76 -5.56 -3.35
C ALA A 384 7.24 -4.11 -3.43
N PHE A 385 6.93 -3.42 -4.53
CA PHE A 385 7.21 -1.99 -4.74
C PHE A 385 5.98 -1.09 -4.55
N SER A 386 5.01 -1.53 -3.76
CA SER A 386 3.86 -0.73 -3.33
C SER A 386 3.98 -0.29 -1.87
N GLY A 387 2.99 0.44 -1.35
CA GLY A 387 2.95 0.82 0.06
C GLY A 387 2.76 -0.37 1.00
N VAL A 388 1.99 -1.38 0.57
CA VAL A 388 1.68 -2.61 1.32
C VAL A 388 1.78 -3.81 0.39
N MET A 389 2.41 -4.90 0.83
CA MET A 389 2.55 -6.16 0.08
C MET A 389 1.68 -7.24 0.73
N ARG A 390 0.49 -7.47 0.16
CA ARG A 390 -0.49 -8.43 0.66
C ARG A 390 -0.98 -9.34 -0.46
N SER A 391 -0.76 -10.63 -0.34
CA SER A 391 -1.32 -11.63 -1.26
C SER A 391 -2.69 -12.08 -0.80
N LYS A 392 -3.55 -12.43 -1.76
CA LYS A 392 -4.89 -12.94 -1.53
C LYS A 392 -5.02 -14.34 -2.11
N ALA A 393 -5.27 -15.33 -1.25
CA ALA A 393 -5.29 -16.73 -1.67
C ALA A 393 -6.57 -17.15 -2.38
N GLU A 394 -7.69 -16.47 -2.11
CA GLU A 394 -8.97 -16.76 -2.75
C GLU A 394 -9.74 -15.49 -3.11
N GLY A 395 -10.83 -15.63 -3.84
CA GLY A 395 -11.75 -14.57 -4.18
C GLY A 395 -13.12 -15.11 -4.54
N ILE A 396 -14.02 -14.26 -5.00
CA ILE A 396 -15.32 -14.70 -5.50
C ILE A 396 -15.12 -15.32 -6.89
N GLY A 397 -15.64 -16.54 -7.07
CA GLY A 397 -15.51 -17.31 -8.31
C GLY A 397 -14.25 -18.20 -8.41
N ALA A 398 -13.32 -18.13 -7.45
CA ALA A 398 -12.18 -19.02 -7.37
C ALA A 398 -11.78 -19.31 -5.92
N SER A 399 -11.74 -20.58 -5.56
CA SER A 399 -11.21 -21.08 -4.29
C SER A 399 -9.67 -21.08 -4.30
N MET A 400 -9.07 -21.29 -3.13
CA MET A 400 -7.62 -21.46 -3.00
C MET A 400 -7.06 -22.55 -3.92
N ASP A 401 -7.76 -23.69 -4.04
CA ASP A 401 -7.31 -24.85 -4.83
C ASP A 401 -7.50 -24.65 -6.35
N SER A 402 -8.19 -23.61 -6.77
CA SER A 402 -8.53 -23.37 -8.18
C SER A 402 -7.72 -22.24 -8.83
N ARG A 403 -6.74 -21.68 -8.12
CA ARG A 403 -5.90 -20.58 -8.59
C ARG A 403 -4.46 -20.71 -8.07
N PRO A 404 -3.43 -20.22 -8.80
CA PRO A 404 -2.06 -20.23 -8.34
C PRO A 404 -1.88 -19.53 -6.99
N GLN A 405 -1.00 -20.08 -6.16
CA GLN A 405 -0.70 -19.60 -4.81
C GLN A 405 0.78 -19.22 -4.66
N ILE A 406 1.09 -18.34 -3.71
CA ILE A 406 2.47 -17.85 -3.44
C ILE A 406 3.40 -18.94 -2.88
N TRP A 407 2.87 -20.05 -2.40
CA TRP A 407 3.61 -21.21 -1.86
C TRP A 407 3.75 -22.37 -2.85
N GLU A 408 3.23 -22.23 -4.07
CA GLU A 408 3.37 -23.27 -5.11
C GLU A 408 4.73 -23.19 -5.81
N PRO A 409 5.26 -24.33 -6.30
CA PRO A 409 6.61 -24.40 -6.89
C PRO A 409 6.89 -23.38 -8.00
N GLU A 410 5.88 -23.00 -8.79
CA GLU A 410 6.04 -22.09 -9.92
C GLU A 410 6.18 -20.62 -9.48
N THR A 411 5.59 -20.23 -8.36
CA THR A 411 5.50 -18.85 -7.90
C THR A 411 6.32 -18.58 -6.65
N LEU A 412 6.62 -19.61 -5.85
CA LEU A 412 7.37 -19.52 -4.61
C LEU A 412 8.77 -18.88 -4.77
N PRO A 413 9.57 -19.16 -5.81
CA PRO A 413 10.85 -18.50 -6.01
C PRO A 413 10.71 -16.98 -6.17
N VAL A 414 9.69 -16.54 -6.93
CA VAL A 414 9.40 -15.11 -7.12
C VAL A 414 8.91 -14.50 -5.80
N TRP A 415 7.99 -15.17 -5.10
CA TRP A 415 7.53 -14.69 -3.79
C TRP A 415 8.70 -14.55 -2.81
N ARG A 416 9.56 -15.56 -2.67
CA ARG A 416 10.71 -15.53 -1.78
C ARG A 416 11.63 -14.34 -2.07
N ARG A 417 12.04 -14.14 -3.33
CA ARG A 417 12.89 -13.03 -3.74
C ARG A 417 12.29 -11.68 -3.32
N TYR A 418 11.01 -11.46 -3.59
CA TYR A 418 10.35 -10.19 -3.31
C TYR A 418 9.96 -10.04 -1.84
N ALA A 419 9.65 -11.10 -1.13
CA ALA A 419 9.44 -11.08 0.32
C ALA A 419 10.75 -10.73 1.06
N LYS A 420 11.90 -11.31 0.66
CA LYS A 420 13.24 -10.94 1.15
C LYS A 420 13.54 -9.46 0.87
N LEU A 421 13.35 -9.01 -0.36
CA LEU A 421 13.57 -7.60 -0.72
C LEU A 421 12.67 -6.67 0.10
N ARG A 422 11.39 -6.98 0.21
CA ARG A 422 10.39 -6.19 0.91
C ARG A 422 10.71 -6.03 2.39
N THR A 423 11.10 -7.12 3.05
CA THR A 423 11.49 -7.13 4.46
C THR A 423 12.77 -6.30 4.66
N GLN A 424 13.78 -6.51 3.83
CA GLN A 424 15.03 -5.75 3.89
C GLN A 424 14.83 -4.26 3.61
N LEU A 425 13.88 -3.88 2.76
CA LEU A 425 13.53 -2.48 2.46
C LEU A 425 12.81 -1.74 3.61
N TYR A 426 12.51 -2.37 4.73
CA TYR A 426 11.81 -1.73 5.84
C TYR A 426 12.39 -0.37 6.26
N PRO A 427 13.72 -0.19 6.44
CA PRO A 427 14.27 1.10 6.82
C PRO A 427 14.04 2.21 5.78
N TYR A 428 14.04 1.86 4.50
CA TYR A 428 13.74 2.76 3.39
C TYR A 428 12.26 3.16 3.36
N LEU A 429 11.37 2.19 3.56
CA LEU A 429 9.92 2.41 3.60
C LEU A 429 9.49 3.25 4.80
N ALA A 430 10.01 2.95 5.99
CA ALA A 430 9.76 3.73 7.20
C ALA A 430 10.18 5.20 7.03
N ALA A 431 11.34 5.45 6.41
CA ALA A 431 11.81 6.80 6.10
C ALA A 431 10.94 7.50 5.03
N ALA A 432 10.50 6.77 4.00
CA ALA A 432 9.59 7.31 2.98
C ALA A 432 8.23 7.68 3.60
N ASN A 433 7.71 6.83 4.49
CA ASN A 433 6.47 7.10 5.23
C ASN A 433 6.61 8.31 6.18
N ALA A 434 7.72 8.41 6.91
CA ALA A 434 8.01 9.59 7.72
C ALA A 434 8.07 10.87 6.88
N THR A 435 8.60 10.79 5.66
CA THR A 435 8.60 11.89 4.70
C THR A 435 7.18 12.25 4.25
N TYR A 436 6.34 11.25 3.95
CA TYR A 436 4.92 11.47 3.63
C TYR A 436 4.20 12.20 4.75
N ARG A 437 4.35 11.77 5.99
CA ARG A 437 3.71 12.40 7.15
C ARG A 437 4.10 13.88 7.31
N ARG A 438 5.34 14.25 6.99
CA ARG A 438 5.80 15.65 7.03
C ARG A 438 5.35 16.47 5.82
N THR A 439 5.32 15.87 4.63
CA THR A 439 5.24 16.60 3.38
C THR A 439 4.05 16.28 2.49
N GLY A 440 3.36 15.16 2.72
CA GLY A 440 2.34 14.62 1.83
C GLY A 440 2.90 13.89 0.60
N MET A 441 4.24 13.78 0.46
CA MET A 441 4.88 13.05 -0.65
C MET A 441 4.72 11.54 -0.44
N PRO A 442 3.97 10.83 -1.28
CA PRO A 442 3.67 9.41 -1.07
C PRO A 442 4.88 8.50 -1.29
N VAL A 443 4.76 7.23 -0.89
CA VAL A 443 5.75 6.18 -1.19
C VAL A 443 5.78 5.91 -2.68
N MET A 444 4.62 5.68 -3.31
CA MET A 444 4.48 5.56 -4.77
C MET A 444 4.20 6.96 -5.36
N ARG A 445 5.14 7.47 -6.14
CA ARG A 445 5.12 8.86 -6.62
C ARG A 445 4.94 8.91 -8.12
N HIS A 446 3.80 9.39 -8.58
CA HIS A 446 3.65 9.73 -9.99
C HIS A 446 4.76 10.69 -10.42
N LEU A 447 5.30 10.52 -11.63
CA LEU A 447 6.45 11.28 -12.12
C LEU A 447 6.20 12.80 -12.20
N ALA A 448 4.94 13.25 -12.30
CA ALA A 448 4.57 14.66 -12.20
C ALA A 448 4.95 15.31 -10.86
N LEU A 449 5.03 14.56 -9.77
CA LEU A 449 5.46 15.07 -8.46
C LEU A 449 6.97 15.31 -8.38
N THR A 450 7.75 14.52 -9.11
CA THR A 450 9.22 14.52 -9.06
C THR A 450 9.85 15.25 -10.26
N ASN A 451 9.19 15.21 -11.42
CA ASN A 451 9.66 15.75 -12.70
C ASN A 451 8.59 16.62 -13.40
N PRO A 452 8.05 17.66 -12.76
CA PRO A 452 6.85 18.38 -13.22
C PRO A 452 7.06 19.19 -14.52
N THR A 453 8.29 19.49 -14.88
CA THR A 453 8.64 20.22 -16.11
C THR A 453 8.94 19.32 -17.30
N ASP A 454 9.01 18.02 -17.08
CA ASP A 454 9.22 17.02 -18.10
C ASP A 454 7.86 16.55 -18.63
N ARG A 455 7.48 17.05 -19.81
CA ARG A 455 6.16 16.77 -20.41
C ARG A 455 5.91 15.28 -20.63
N ARG A 456 6.96 14.52 -20.98
CA ARG A 456 6.82 13.08 -21.17
C ARG A 456 6.59 12.38 -19.84
N ALA A 457 7.40 12.67 -18.84
CA ALA A 457 7.25 12.10 -17.51
C ALA A 457 5.88 12.39 -16.88
N THR A 458 5.31 13.57 -17.11
CA THR A 458 4.00 13.95 -16.57
C THR A 458 2.82 13.24 -17.23
N GLY A 459 3.02 12.60 -18.38
CA GLY A 459 2.00 11.84 -19.09
C GLY A 459 2.11 10.32 -18.97
N ILE A 460 3.07 9.82 -18.18
CA ILE A 460 3.28 8.38 -17.96
C ILE A 460 2.46 7.93 -16.74
N ASP A 461 1.64 6.91 -16.91
CA ASP A 461 0.73 6.37 -15.90
C ASP A 461 1.00 4.90 -15.54
N ASP A 462 2.10 4.33 -16.06
CA ASP A 462 2.57 2.96 -15.82
C ASP A 462 4.00 2.87 -15.24
N GLN A 463 4.54 4.01 -14.78
CA GLN A 463 5.85 4.11 -14.14
C GLN A 463 5.80 5.10 -12.98
N TYR A 464 6.55 4.82 -11.92
CA TYR A 464 6.55 5.69 -10.73
C TYR A 464 7.87 5.65 -9.99
N MET A 465 8.13 6.70 -9.20
CA MET A 465 9.21 6.65 -8.21
C MET A 465 8.71 5.95 -6.95
N PHE A 466 9.35 4.88 -6.56
CA PHE A 466 9.19 4.24 -5.26
C PHE A 466 10.16 4.87 -4.26
N GLY A 467 9.63 5.60 -3.31
CA GLY A 467 10.45 6.47 -2.47
C GLY A 467 11.20 7.55 -3.27
N PRO A 468 12.34 8.03 -2.78
CA PRO A 468 13.10 9.09 -3.46
C PRO A 468 13.99 8.60 -4.62
N SER A 469 14.27 7.30 -4.73
CA SER A 469 15.46 6.84 -5.45
C SER A 469 15.23 5.78 -6.52
N LEU A 470 14.16 4.99 -6.44
CA LEU A 470 13.90 3.88 -7.36
C LEU A 470 12.76 4.23 -8.33
N LEU A 471 12.98 4.11 -9.62
CA LEU A 471 11.96 4.18 -10.66
C LEU A 471 11.52 2.76 -10.98
N VAL A 472 10.25 2.48 -10.82
CA VAL A 472 9.64 1.16 -11.02
C VAL A 472 8.70 1.19 -12.22
N SER A 473 8.73 0.15 -13.02
CA SER A 473 7.96 0.05 -14.26
C SER A 473 7.32 -1.34 -14.38
N PRO A 474 6.11 -1.57 -13.82
CA PRO A 474 5.45 -2.87 -13.83
C PRO A 474 5.22 -3.42 -15.24
N VAL A 475 5.29 -4.73 -15.40
CA VAL A 475 4.89 -5.44 -16.62
C VAL A 475 3.37 -5.64 -16.57
N LEU A 476 2.66 -5.18 -17.61
CA LEU A 476 1.20 -5.14 -17.65
C LEU A 476 0.60 -5.93 -18.82
N ALA A 477 1.39 -6.79 -19.46
CA ALA A 477 0.95 -7.65 -20.54
C ALA A 477 1.67 -9.00 -20.49
N PRO A 478 0.97 -10.11 -20.78
CA PRO A 478 1.54 -11.44 -20.72
C PRO A 478 2.67 -11.64 -21.74
N GLY A 479 3.58 -12.57 -21.45
CA GLY A 479 4.69 -12.96 -22.34
C GLY A 479 5.74 -11.87 -22.55
N THR A 480 5.77 -10.84 -21.71
CA THR A 480 6.65 -9.66 -21.86
C THR A 480 7.99 -9.88 -21.20
N GLY A 481 9.04 -10.19 -21.96
CA GLY A 481 10.42 -10.34 -21.44
C GLY A 481 11.26 -9.05 -21.43
N ALA A 482 10.74 -7.93 -21.92
CA ALA A 482 11.37 -6.60 -21.89
C ALA A 482 10.35 -5.51 -22.15
N ARG A 483 10.55 -4.31 -21.55
CA ARG A 483 9.70 -3.15 -21.83
C ARG A 483 10.48 -1.86 -22.02
N ALA A 484 9.85 -0.89 -22.67
CA ALA A 484 10.35 0.48 -22.73
C ALA A 484 10.17 1.17 -21.38
N VAL A 485 11.22 1.79 -20.87
CA VAL A 485 11.23 2.55 -19.62
C VAL A 485 11.72 3.96 -19.90
N TYR A 486 10.91 4.96 -19.65
CA TYR A 486 11.33 6.34 -19.76
C TYR A 486 12.16 6.75 -18.54
N LEU A 487 13.40 7.16 -18.76
CA LEU A 487 14.27 7.70 -17.73
C LEU A 487 14.20 9.23 -17.75
N PRO A 488 13.63 9.91 -16.75
CA PRO A 488 13.72 11.36 -16.64
C PRO A 488 15.16 11.86 -16.65
N LYS A 489 15.39 13.13 -17.04
CA LYS A 489 16.75 13.71 -17.09
C LYS A 489 17.55 13.43 -15.82
N GLY A 490 18.80 12.97 -15.99
CA GLY A 490 19.68 12.58 -14.90
C GLY A 490 20.60 11.42 -15.26
N LYS A 491 21.16 10.79 -14.26
CA LYS A 491 21.93 9.54 -14.39
C LYS A 491 21.24 8.45 -13.58
N TRP A 492 21.18 7.26 -14.16
CA TRP A 492 20.47 6.10 -13.65
C TRP A 492 21.36 4.88 -13.68
N VAL A 493 21.01 3.87 -12.93
CA VAL A 493 21.61 2.54 -12.93
C VAL A 493 20.48 1.54 -13.01
N ASP A 494 20.56 0.58 -13.92
CA ASP A 494 19.66 -0.56 -13.92
C ASP A 494 19.91 -1.38 -12.66
N PHE A 495 18.88 -1.52 -11.81
CA PHE A 495 19.01 -2.10 -10.48
C PHE A 495 19.45 -3.58 -10.58
N TRP A 496 18.76 -4.37 -11.38
CA TRP A 496 19.03 -5.81 -11.50
C TRP A 496 20.33 -6.14 -12.25
N GLN A 497 20.79 -5.22 -13.12
CA GLN A 497 22.13 -5.35 -13.72
C GLN A 497 23.27 -5.03 -12.74
N ALA A 498 22.96 -4.26 -11.70
CA ALA A 498 23.96 -3.82 -10.72
C ALA A 498 23.88 -4.59 -9.40
N VAL A 499 22.72 -5.12 -9.05
CA VAL A 499 22.47 -5.83 -7.77
C VAL A 499 22.01 -7.24 -8.07
N SER A 500 22.74 -8.21 -7.57
CA SER A 500 22.37 -9.63 -7.66
C SER A 500 21.63 -10.07 -6.40
N TYR A 501 20.68 -10.95 -6.57
CA TYR A 501 20.03 -11.69 -5.49
C TYR A 501 20.81 -12.99 -5.26
N ASP A 502 21.15 -13.29 -4.02
CA ASP A 502 21.78 -14.54 -3.63
C ASP A 502 20.72 -15.53 -3.15
N GLU A 503 20.53 -16.60 -3.89
CA GLU A 503 19.53 -17.62 -3.58
C GLU A 503 19.88 -18.42 -2.31
N ALA A 504 21.15 -18.40 -1.86
CA ALA A 504 21.58 -19.17 -0.70
C ALA A 504 21.12 -18.53 0.63
N ASP A 505 21.16 -17.19 0.71
CA ASP A 505 20.85 -16.47 1.96
C ASP A 505 19.81 -15.34 1.80
N GLY A 506 19.32 -15.10 0.58
CA GLY A 506 18.35 -14.06 0.29
C GLY A 506 18.91 -12.63 0.34
N SER A 507 20.21 -12.45 0.31
CA SER A 507 20.86 -11.14 0.31
C SER A 507 20.86 -10.48 -1.07
N PHE A 508 20.98 -9.14 -1.06
CA PHE A 508 21.13 -8.33 -2.28
C PHE A 508 22.50 -7.70 -2.29
N ASN A 509 23.35 -8.08 -3.24
CA ASN A 509 24.76 -7.76 -3.30
C ASN A 509 25.07 -6.82 -4.47
N LEU A 510 25.75 -5.69 -4.21
CA LEU A 510 26.12 -4.73 -5.24
C LEU A 510 27.30 -5.25 -6.07
N GLY A 511 27.07 -5.38 -7.37
CA GLY A 511 28.08 -5.68 -8.37
C GLY A 511 28.46 -4.46 -9.22
N ARG A 512 28.63 -4.68 -10.53
CA ARG A 512 29.07 -3.63 -11.46
C ARG A 512 27.92 -2.69 -11.82
N ALA A 513 27.93 -1.48 -11.29
CA ALA A 513 27.00 -0.44 -11.68
C ALA A 513 27.45 0.29 -12.95
N LYS A 514 26.57 0.32 -13.97
CA LYS A 514 26.74 1.08 -15.22
C LYS A 514 25.83 2.28 -15.22
N LEU A 515 26.39 3.48 -15.47
CA LEU A 515 25.59 4.71 -15.57
C LEU A 515 24.90 4.81 -16.93
N LEU A 516 23.59 4.99 -16.89
CA LEU A 516 22.73 5.30 -18.03
C LEU A 516 22.42 6.81 -18.04
N GLY A 517 22.29 7.39 -19.22
CA GLY A 517 21.74 8.74 -19.38
C GLY A 517 20.22 8.71 -19.25
N GLY A 518 19.63 9.82 -18.83
CA GLY A 518 18.18 10.02 -18.87
C GLY A 518 17.78 11.10 -19.87
N GLY A 519 16.48 11.35 -20.00
CA GLY A 519 15.83 12.21 -20.99
C GLY A 519 15.32 11.42 -22.21
N HIS A 520 15.35 10.10 -22.16
CA HIS A 520 14.89 9.21 -23.25
C HIS A 520 14.43 7.86 -22.69
N GLU A 521 13.85 7.03 -23.54
CA GLU A 521 13.51 5.64 -23.22
C GLU A 521 14.72 4.73 -23.37
N VAL A 522 14.75 3.72 -22.51
CA VAL A 522 15.65 2.57 -22.62
C VAL A 522 14.81 1.30 -22.68
N LYS A 523 15.31 0.28 -23.37
CA LYS A 523 14.75 -1.07 -23.31
C LYS A 523 15.31 -1.75 -22.06
N ALA A 524 14.44 -2.00 -21.06
CA ALA A 524 14.80 -2.73 -19.86
C ALA A 524 14.41 -4.21 -20.01
N SER A 525 15.26 -5.10 -19.54
CA SER A 525 14.95 -6.53 -19.39
C SER A 525 13.85 -6.71 -18.34
N ALA A 526 12.96 -7.66 -18.55
CA ALA A 526 11.87 -7.99 -17.65
C ALA A 526 11.60 -9.50 -17.70
N PRO A 527 12.59 -10.36 -17.35
CA PRO A 527 12.30 -11.78 -17.19
C PRO A 527 11.25 -11.96 -16.10
N LEU A 528 10.66 -13.15 -15.97
CA LEU A 528 9.52 -13.37 -15.08
C LEU A 528 9.83 -13.08 -13.60
N GLU A 529 11.11 -13.12 -13.24
CA GLU A 529 11.58 -12.90 -11.86
C GLU A 529 12.01 -11.44 -11.58
N GLU A 530 11.88 -10.52 -12.55
CA GLU A 530 12.43 -9.15 -12.43
C GLU A 530 11.51 -8.08 -13.02
N ILE A 531 10.85 -7.33 -12.15
CA ILE A 531 10.21 -6.07 -12.53
C ILE A 531 11.29 -5.02 -12.88
N PRO A 532 11.20 -4.29 -14.00
CA PRO A 532 12.15 -3.24 -14.30
C PRO A 532 12.24 -2.16 -13.23
N VAL A 533 13.43 -2.02 -12.63
CA VAL A 533 13.75 -1.01 -11.61
C VAL A 533 15.01 -0.27 -12.00
N MET A 534 14.93 1.07 -12.03
CA MET A 534 16.08 1.94 -12.28
C MET A 534 16.41 2.75 -11.02
N ALA A 535 17.62 2.59 -10.50
CA ALA A 535 18.09 3.37 -9.37
C ALA A 535 18.71 4.70 -9.85
N LYS A 536 18.29 5.80 -9.23
CA LYS A 536 18.88 7.12 -9.52
C LYS A 536 20.32 7.16 -9.05
N ALA A 537 21.26 7.68 -9.85
CA ALA A 537 22.63 7.90 -9.37
C ALA A 537 22.64 8.89 -8.19
N GLY A 538 23.27 8.50 -7.10
CA GLY A 538 23.15 9.15 -5.78
C GLY A 538 22.29 8.34 -4.79
N THR A 539 21.72 7.23 -5.20
CA THR A 539 20.92 6.35 -4.32
C THR A 539 21.74 5.85 -3.13
N LEU A 540 21.13 5.94 -1.96
CA LEU A 540 21.55 5.33 -0.72
C LEU A 540 20.37 4.49 -0.26
N LEU A 541 20.49 3.17 -0.36
CA LEU A 541 19.42 2.22 -0.08
C LEU A 541 19.71 1.48 1.23
N PRO A 542 19.12 1.91 2.36
CA PRO A 542 19.29 1.23 3.64
C PRO A 542 18.42 -0.03 3.67
N LEU A 543 19.01 -1.14 4.06
CA LEU A 543 18.39 -2.45 4.15
C LEU A 543 18.57 -3.04 5.55
N LEU A 544 17.63 -3.86 6.00
CA LEU A 544 17.84 -4.81 7.09
C LEU A 544 18.74 -5.96 6.61
N PRO A 545 19.35 -6.71 7.54
CA PRO A 545 20.00 -7.97 7.21
C PRO A 545 19.04 -8.98 6.57
N ALA A 546 19.54 -9.83 5.68
CA ALA A 546 18.78 -10.81 4.93
C ALA A 546 18.17 -11.93 5.80
N ASP A 547 18.72 -12.15 7.00
CA ASP A 547 18.23 -13.10 8.00
C ASP A 547 16.98 -12.62 8.77
N THR A 548 16.35 -11.53 8.35
CA THR A 548 15.14 -11.01 8.99
C THR A 548 13.92 -11.78 8.48
N ASP A 549 13.26 -12.56 9.36
CA ASP A 549 12.12 -13.41 9.02
C ASP A 549 10.77 -12.72 9.17
N THR A 550 10.69 -11.72 10.08
CA THR A 550 9.42 -11.06 10.39
C THR A 550 9.62 -9.63 10.88
N LEU A 551 8.65 -8.76 10.58
CA LEU A 551 8.53 -7.42 11.16
C LEU A 551 7.47 -7.36 12.27
N ALA A 552 6.84 -8.48 12.62
CA ALA A 552 5.90 -8.54 13.74
C ALA A 552 6.65 -8.55 15.09
N PRO A 553 6.01 -8.06 16.17
CA PRO A 553 6.66 -7.97 17.48
C PRO A 553 6.67 -9.31 18.25
N TYR A 554 6.38 -10.42 17.58
CA TYR A 554 6.23 -11.75 18.19
C TYR A 554 7.41 -12.68 17.89
N ALA A 555 8.49 -12.16 17.28
CA ALA A 555 9.71 -12.93 17.04
C ALA A 555 10.26 -13.53 18.35
N LYS A 556 10.64 -14.80 18.27
CA LYS A 556 11.25 -15.56 19.36
C LYS A 556 12.57 -16.13 18.86
N SER A 557 13.29 -16.87 19.72
CA SER A 557 14.59 -17.49 19.37
C SER A 557 14.59 -18.32 18.07
N THR A 558 13.42 -18.73 17.58
CA THR A 558 13.29 -19.51 16.34
C THR A 558 13.23 -18.65 15.08
N TYR A 559 12.86 -17.35 15.20
CA TYR A 559 12.67 -16.45 14.06
C TYR A 559 13.33 -15.12 14.34
N THR A 560 14.18 -14.66 13.42
CA THR A 560 14.85 -13.36 13.53
C THR A 560 13.85 -12.23 13.24
N GLY A 561 13.61 -11.41 14.24
CA GLY A 561 12.73 -10.26 14.13
C GLY A 561 13.47 -8.93 13.93
N LEU A 562 12.66 -7.87 13.80
CA LEU A 562 13.18 -6.52 13.68
C LEU A 562 14.06 -6.11 14.86
N ASP A 563 13.73 -6.53 16.09
CA ASP A 563 14.48 -6.18 17.30
C ASP A 563 15.85 -6.87 17.36
N ASP A 564 15.99 -8.09 16.83
CA ASP A 564 17.26 -8.81 16.73
C ASP A 564 18.24 -8.15 15.75
N ASN A 565 17.68 -7.43 14.78
CA ASN A 565 18.42 -6.69 13.78
C ASN A 565 18.51 -5.18 14.06
N ARG A 566 18.06 -4.75 15.23
CA ARG A 566 18.17 -3.36 15.66
C ARG A 566 19.63 -2.93 15.72
N GLY A 567 19.95 -1.81 15.06
CA GLY A 567 21.32 -1.31 14.96
C GLY A 567 22.21 -2.05 13.96
N LYS A 568 21.69 -2.96 13.15
CA LYS A 568 22.37 -3.50 11.97
C LYS A 568 21.86 -2.80 10.71
N LEU A 569 22.77 -2.42 9.82
CA LEU A 569 22.43 -1.72 8.58
C LEU A 569 23.27 -2.28 7.44
N HIS A 570 22.63 -2.89 6.48
CA HIS A 570 23.22 -3.10 5.17
C HIS A 570 22.87 -1.88 4.28
N LEU A 571 23.87 -1.27 3.64
CA LEU A 571 23.70 -0.08 2.82
C LEU A 571 24.25 -0.29 1.41
N ILE A 572 23.37 -0.32 0.43
CA ILE A 572 23.76 -0.26 -0.99
C ILE A 572 23.85 1.21 -1.39
N ALA A 573 25.01 1.66 -1.86
CA ALA A 573 25.26 3.04 -2.24
C ALA A 573 25.72 3.16 -3.70
N LEU A 574 25.08 4.07 -4.44
CA LEU A 574 25.46 4.49 -5.80
C LEU A 574 25.85 5.98 -5.74
N PRO A 575 26.93 6.37 -5.03
CA PRO A 575 27.21 7.74 -4.67
C PRO A 575 27.44 8.63 -5.90
N ARG A 576 26.88 9.85 -5.88
CA ARG A 576 27.09 10.87 -6.90
C ARG A 576 26.79 12.26 -6.39
N GLY A 577 27.81 13.11 -6.29
CA GLY A 577 27.67 14.47 -5.79
C GLY A 577 27.24 14.50 -4.32
N PHE A 578 26.28 15.36 -4.01
CA PHE A 578 25.66 15.46 -2.68
C PHE A 578 24.26 14.84 -2.71
N THR A 579 24.02 13.87 -1.85
CA THR A 579 22.69 13.23 -1.69
C THR A 579 22.41 12.92 -0.23
N ALA A 580 21.13 12.86 0.11
CA ALA A 580 20.70 12.48 1.44
C ALA A 580 19.41 11.65 1.35
N THR A 581 19.32 10.63 2.17
CA THR A 581 18.11 9.82 2.35
C THR A 581 17.74 9.71 3.82
N GLY A 582 16.48 9.36 4.10
CA GLY A 582 16.08 8.96 5.43
C GLY A 582 16.55 7.53 5.73
N TYR A 583 16.65 7.23 7.01
CA TYR A 583 16.95 5.91 7.55
C TYR A 583 16.04 5.68 8.74
N LEU A 584 15.18 4.66 8.65
CA LEU A 584 14.10 4.48 9.60
C LEU A 584 13.24 5.76 9.71
N GLU A 585 12.61 6.03 10.83
CA GLU A 585 11.75 7.21 10.99
C GLU A 585 12.52 8.51 11.18
N ASN A 586 13.59 8.50 11.94
CA ASN A 586 14.30 9.70 12.43
C ASN A 586 15.74 9.79 11.94
N GLY A 587 16.31 8.71 11.43
CA GLY A 587 17.69 8.66 10.97
C GLY A 587 17.88 9.33 9.61
N ARG A 588 19.12 9.65 9.30
CA ARG A 588 19.53 10.27 8.02
C ARG A 588 20.88 9.75 7.57
N ILE A 589 20.98 9.42 6.30
CA ILE A 589 22.23 9.07 5.63
C ILE A 589 22.54 10.16 4.62
N VAL A 590 23.76 10.70 4.68
CA VAL A 590 24.24 11.76 3.78
C VAL A 590 25.50 11.26 3.08
N SER A 591 25.55 11.43 1.77
CA SER A 591 26.69 11.14 0.91
C SER A 591 27.17 12.42 0.26
N ALA A 592 28.45 12.70 0.35
CA ALA A 592 29.09 13.86 -0.26
C ALA A 592 30.36 13.47 -1.00
N GLU A 593 30.47 13.90 -2.24
CA GLU A 593 31.65 13.75 -3.09
C GLU A 593 32.44 15.07 -3.08
N ALA A 594 33.70 15.00 -2.70
CA ALA A 594 34.66 16.11 -2.77
C ALA A 594 35.85 15.69 -3.64
N LEU A 595 36.78 16.60 -3.92
CA LEU A 595 37.94 16.36 -4.77
C LEU A 595 38.79 15.17 -4.23
N GLY A 596 38.66 14.00 -4.91
CA GLY A 596 39.40 12.77 -4.57
C GLY A 596 38.96 12.06 -3.29
N ASN A 597 37.87 12.53 -2.67
CA ASN A 597 37.28 11.94 -1.46
C ASN A 597 35.79 11.70 -1.62
N TRP A 598 35.31 10.69 -0.90
CA TRP A 598 33.88 10.45 -0.69
C TRP A 598 33.62 10.29 0.80
N VAL A 599 32.61 10.97 1.30
CA VAL A 599 32.21 10.96 2.70
C VAL A 599 30.78 10.43 2.80
N LEU A 600 30.59 9.48 3.71
CA LEU A 600 29.28 8.97 4.11
C LEU A 600 29.08 9.29 5.59
N GLN A 601 27.98 9.96 5.91
CA GLN A 601 27.59 10.26 7.28
C GLN A 601 26.25 9.58 7.59
N ILE A 602 26.22 8.82 8.67
CA ILE A 602 25.00 8.19 9.19
C ILE A 602 24.66 8.87 10.51
N ARG A 603 23.44 9.35 10.62
CA ARG A 603 22.86 9.93 11.84
C ARG A 603 21.63 9.09 12.22
N GLY A 604 21.57 8.64 13.45
CA GLY A 604 20.51 7.81 14.00
C GLY A 604 20.64 7.70 15.51
N GLU A 605 20.02 6.71 16.10
CA GLU A 605 20.09 6.47 17.54
C GLU A 605 21.06 5.29 17.83
N GLY A 606 22.04 5.55 18.69
CA GLY A 606 22.90 4.50 19.25
C GLY A 606 24.08 4.06 18.37
N LYS A 607 24.41 2.77 18.47
CA LYS A 607 25.49 2.13 17.70
C LYS A 607 24.94 1.43 16.47
N VAL A 608 25.60 1.60 15.33
CA VAL A 608 25.23 0.92 14.08
C VAL A 608 26.36 0.00 13.64
N LYS A 609 26.05 -1.27 13.43
CA LYS A 609 26.92 -2.21 12.70
C LYS A 609 26.62 -2.01 11.21
N LEU A 610 27.52 -1.33 10.52
CA LEU A 610 27.40 -1.01 9.10
C LEU A 610 28.04 -2.11 8.27
N ASP A 611 27.29 -2.61 7.30
CA ASP A 611 27.75 -3.36 6.16
C ASP A 611 27.43 -2.53 4.90
N LEU A 612 28.48 -2.04 4.23
CA LEU A 612 28.35 -1.07 3.13
C LEU A 612 28.90 -1.65 1.85
N ASP A 613 28.08 -1.60 0.81
CA ASP A 613 28.47 -1.80 -0.58
C ASP A 613 28.31 -0.49 -1.37
N ALA A 614 29.40 0.08 -1.85
CA ALA A 614 29.39 1.35 -2.56
C ALA A 614 30.07 1.27 -3.93
N SER A 615 29.35 1.57 -5.00
CA SER A 615 29.94 1.66 -6.34
C SER A 615 30.64 2.99 -6.54
N LEU A 616 31.97 3.03 -6.42
CA LEU A 616 32.76 4.24 -6.66
C LEU A 616 32.81 4.64 -8.16
N LYS A 617 32.35 3.77 -9.06
CA LYS A 617 32.18 4.09 -10.50
C LYS A 617 31.01 5.04 -10.77
N THR A 618 30.08 5.19 -9.85
CA THR A 618 28.94 6.12 -10.00
C THR A 618 29.27 7.55 -9.61
N LEU A 619 30.39 7.79 -8.92
CA LEU A 619 30.87 9.13 -8.60
C LEU A 619 31.02 10.00 -9.86
N LYS A 620 30.95 11.34 -9.72
CA LYS A 620 31.25 12.28 -10.81
C LYS A 620 32.71 12.16 -11.25
N LYS A 621 33.60 11.94 -10.28
CA LYS A 621 35.02 11.70 -10.48
C LYS A 621 35.42 10.37 -9.82
N PRO A 622 35.26 9.23 -10.51
CA PRO A 622 35.61 7.91 -9.96
C PRO A 622 37.09 7.83 -9.54
N PHE A 623 37.35 7.18 -8.42
CA PHE A 623 38.71 6.94 -7.93
C PHE A 623 38.85 5.56 -7.28
N LYS A 624 40.08 5.10 -7.12
CA LYS A 624 40.42 3.91 -6.34
C LYS A 624 40.74 4.34 -4.91
N PRO A 625 40.08 3.80 -3.89
CA PRO A 625 40.33 4.20 -2.51
C PRO A 625 41.74 3.72 -2.08
N LYS A 626 42.49 4.62 -1.44
CA LYS A 626 43.80 4.31 -0.82
C LYS A 626 43.68 4.05 0.68
N THR A 627 42.72 4.73 1.30
CA THR A 627 42.47 4.64 2.75
C THR A 627 40.98 4.77 3.02
N VAL A 628 40.50 4.08 4.04
CA VAL A 628 39.11 4.19 4.55
C VAL A 628 39.18 4.48 6.06
N TRP A 629 38.34 5.42 6.49
CA TRP A 629 38.23 5.82 7.88
C TRP A 629 36.80 5.65 8.38
N ALA A 630 36.65 5.20 9.62
CA ALA A 630 35.39 5.17 10.34
C ALA A 630 35.52 6.08 11.57
N GLY A 631 35.00 7.29 11.48
CA GLY A 631 35.29 8.37 12.41
C GLY A 631 36.80 8.66 12.41
N ASN A 632 37.42 8.61 13.57
CA ASN A 632 38.87 8.83 13.74
C ASN A 632 39.73 7.55 13.55
N LYS A 633 39.12 6.41 13.27
CA LYS A 633 39.81 5.13 13.14
C LYS A 633 40.08 4.80 11.68
N ARG A 634 41.37 4.62 11.33
CA ARG A 634 41.75 4.06 10.03
C ARG A 634 41.43 2.57 10.00
N LEU A 635 40.67 2.13 9.00
CA LEU A 635 40.34 0.72 8.82
C LEU A 635 41.45 -0.01 8.09
N LYS A 636 41.67 -1.28 8.46
CA LYS A 636 42.66 -2.15 7.81
C LYS A 636 42.04 -2.78 6.57
N GLN A 637 42.73 -2.66 5.43
CA GLN A 637 42.32 -3.34 4.19
C GLN A 637 42.35 -4.86 4.38
N GLY A 638 41.41 -5.57 3.77
CA GLY A 638 41.24 -7.02 3.92
C GLY A 638 40.49 -7.45 5.20
N LYS A 639 40.38 -6.56 6.23
CA LYS A 639 39.65 -6.87 7.47
C LYS A 639 38.47 -5.94 7.74
N GLY A 640 38.61 -4.63 7.51
CA GLY A 640 37.57 -3.64 7.75
C GLY A 640 37.00 -3.04 6.45
N TRP A 641 37.73 -3.19 5.36
CA TRP A 641 37.29 -2.81 4.03
C TRP A 641 38.02 -3.57 2.92
N SER A 642 37.40 -3.69 1.78
CA SER A 642 37.98 -4.19 0.54
C SER A 642 37.48 -3.38 -0.67
N TYR A 643 38.19 -3.48 -1.78
CA TYR A 643 37.81 -2.85 -3.03
C TYR A 643 37.99 -3.80 -4.20
N ASP A 644 36.87 -4.13 -4.86
CA ASP A 644 36.92 -4.92 -6.08
C ASP A 644 37.18 -4.00 -7.29
N ARG A 645 38.32 -4.22 -7.94
CA ARG A 645 38.73 -3.41 -9.10
C ARG A 645 37.90 -3.66 -10.35
N LYS A 646 37.33 -4.86 -10.51
CA LYS A 646 36.52 -5.22 -11.68
C LYS A 646 35.16 -4.51 -11.64
N THR A 647 34.45 -4.63 -10.54
CA THR A 647 33.15 -4.02 -10.33
C THR A 647 33.25 -2.55 -9.92
N GLY A 648 34.31 -2.15 -9.22
CA GLY A 648 34.48 -0.82 -8.64
C GLY A 648 33.71 -0.63 -7.34
N VAL A 649 33.39 -1.72 -6.66
CA VAL A 649 32.66 -1.73 -5.40
C VAL A 649 33.65 -1.66 -4.23
N LEU A 650 33.38 -0.73 -3.32
CA LEU A 650 34.01 -0.61 -2.01
C LEU A 650 33.10 -1.30 -0.99
N HIS A 651 33.60 -2.34 -0.34
CA HIS A 651 32.97 -3.00 0.80
C HIS A 651 33.55 -2.46 2.10
N VAL A 652 32.71 -2.11 3.07
CA VAL A 652 33.15 -1.67 4.40
C VAL A 652 32.29 -2.33 5.46
N ASN A 653 32.96 -3.06 6.38
CA ASN A 653 32.30 -3.62 7.57
C ASN A 653 32.89 -2.97 8.82
N THR A 654 32.03 -2.26 9.59
CA THR A 654 32.50 -1.51 10.75
C THR A 654 31.36 -1.21 11.73
N LYS A 655 31.74 -0.81 12.95
CA LYS A 655 30.80 -0.30 13.96
C LYS A 655 30.95 1.22 14.04
N LEU A 656 29.83 1.93 13.97
CA LEU A 656 29.76 3.38 14.08
C LEU A 656 28.93 3.78 15.30
N LYS A 657 29.22 4.95 15.87
CA LYS A 657 28.30 5.66 16.75
C LYS A 657 27.51 6.62 15.84
N ALA A 658 26.21 6.33 15.66
CA ALA A 658 25.34 7.09 14.76
C ALA A 658 24.67 8.27 15.48
#